data_a064afd5bee199dcc292f7b66084942f
#
_entry.id   a064afd5bee199dcc292f7b66084942f
#
_cell.length_a   1.000
_cell.length_b   1.000
_cell.length_c   1.000
_cell.angle_alpha   90.00
_cell.angle_beta   90.00
_cell.angle_gamma   90.00
#
_symmetry.space_group_name_H-M   'P 1'
#
loop_
_entity.id
_entity.type
_entity.pdbx_description
1 polymer ?
#
loop_
_entity_poly.entity_id
_entity_poly.type
_entity_poly.pdbx_seq_one_letter_code
_entity_poly.pdbx_strand_id
1 'polypeptide(L)'
;MKKRIIIPIVLLALVPAVTIIVVQRRAQRPAHKISGAFRALEFWAAQRAYPGKVMPDRGHYDAYRSARRSLKEAAADQPWRSIGPDNIGGRTLDVTFNPLNPRTIYAGSASGGLWRSRTAGVGPAAWEYIDTGFPLLGVSCIAIAPDDTNTIYIGTGEVYGYQDADIGLSIRTTRGTYGIGILKSSDGGETWQESLDWTYQQKRGVWAIEFNPLNSDVVWAGTTEGTYRSDDAGGTWTRVDTTLMVMDLIVHPVDTSTVFIACGNLYSPGGGLYRTADGGISWEPLTVGLPAGFGGKPQLALYESSPDVLMAGFGWGYTGGAGTTLCRSEDGGDTWTTVSTVDYSTYQGWYSHLVGMHPRDSSQVICAGIELWKSTTGGSNLVQKSQSITVHGVPPAGGPEGPPDYIHVDIHSITYHPDAPDTIYFGTDGGVFRSLDGGETFEGCNGGYQTTQFYNGFSSSATDSALAMGGLQDNYTTVYHGSPSWQRVLYGDGCYTHIRSTDPDVLYGSSQYLGGLYRSDDRGQNWRYLGGNFQGQANFLTPFIFCTADPKVGYAGFSYIFRTINGGQYWYVLNDAQELDGNPVLSLAASSYNNDLVFAGTAPVFGRAHLFRTIDGDHWEDVTGILPDRYPVDIAVDPVLDSNVYVVFSGFGTSHAWRSVDWGGTWQDIGTGLPDVPTNAVAVDPLYPDHIYVGNDLSVYVSTDAGANWSSFGEGLPPAVIAMDLSISPSNRSIRVATHGNGVYQRPLLEPTGVAGTGGARPSTFALAQNYPNPFNDGTTIEYTLSEPVEVHLAVYNITGQLVQILVDEPQDAGSHAAQWRAGDAASGVYFYRLTAGRRSEARKCLLVR
;
A
#
# COMPACT_ATOMS: atom_id res chain seq x y z
N MET A 1 35.00 72.37 -20.76
CA MET A 1 34.13 72.00 -21.85
C MET A 1 34.36 70.56 -22.28
N LYS A 2 33.32 69.87 -22.52
CA LYS A 2 33.22 68.44 -22.92
C LYS A 2 33.10 67.43 -21.78
N LYS A 3 31.95 67.39 -21.20
CA LYS A 3 31.32 66.21 -20.64
C LYS A 3 30.01 66.03 -21.35
N ARG A 4 29.87 64.95 -22.15
CA ARG A 4 28.60 64.33 -22.55
C ARG A 4 28.87 63.18 -23.52
N ILE A 5 28.07 62.09 -23.33
CA ILE A 5 27.90 60.95 -24.22
C ILE A 5 28.72 59.74 -23.78
N ILE A 6 28.27 58.98 -22.70
CA ILE A 6 28.49 57.55 -22.52
C ILE A 6 27.37 56.94 -21.64
N ILE A 7 26.09 57.21 -21.86
CA ILE A 7 25.02 56.57 -21.12
C ILE A 7 23.91 55.88 -21.97
N PRO A 8 23.77 55.99 -23.27
CA PRO A 8 22.69 55.22 -23.91
C PRO A 8 23.08 53.85 -24.46
N ILE A 9 24.36 53.43 -24.46
CA ILE A 9 24.75 52.16 -25.14
C ILE A 9 24.65 50.94 -24.22
N VAL A 10 24.73 51.09 -22.91
CA VAL A 10 24.66 49.97 -21.97
C VAL A 10 23.23 49.49 -21.72
N LEU A 11 22.22 50.33 -21.84
CA LEU A 11 20.82 49.94 -21.66
C LEU A 11 20.22 49.19 -22.86
N LEU A 12 20.73 49.43 -24.10
CA LEU A 12 20.26 48.72 -25.27
C LEU A 12 20.84 47.30 -25.43
N ALA A 13 21.95 46.98 -24.79
CA ALA A 13 22.57 45.65 -24.86
C ALA A 13 22.00 44.66 -23.80
N LEU A 14 21.39 45.16 -22.72
CA LEU A 14 20.80 44.33 -21.69
C LEU A 14 19.37 43.85 -22.01
N VAL A 15 18.58 44.59 -22.79
CA VAL A 15 17.22 44.23 -23.14
C VAL A 15 17.16 43.04 -24.11
N PRO A 16 18.01 42.91 -25.15
CA PRO A 16 18.02 41.71 -25.97
C PRO A 16 18.51 40.44 -25.23
N ALA A 17 19.46 40.56 -24.31
CA ALA A 17 19.99 39.42 -23.55
C ALA A 17 18.94 38.85 -22.56
N VAL A 18 18.17 39.72 -21.89
CA VAL A 18 17.08 39.30 -20.99
C VAL A 18 15.91 38.69 -21.78
N THR A 19 15.59 39.26 -22.95
CA THR A 19 14.53 38.74 -23.82
C THR A 19 14.92 37.38 -24.43
N ILE A 20 16.19 37.18 -24.80
CA ILE A 20 16.69 35.91 -25.33
C ILE A 20 16.71 34.82 -24.22
N ILE A 21 17.09 35.18 -22.97
CA ILE A 21 17.07 34.23 -21.86
C ILE A 21 15.64 33.84 -21.47
N VAL A 22 14.68 34.76 -21.53
CA VAL A 22 13.27 34.46 -21.24
C VAL A 22 12.63 33.67 -22.38
N VAL A 23 12.98 33.92 -23.65
CA VAL A 23 12.48 33.15 -24.80
C VAL A 23 13.11 31.75 -24.85
N GLN A 24 14.38 31.59 -24.50
CA GLN A 24 14.97 30.23 -24.45
C GLN A 24 14.45 29.38 -23.29
N ARG A 25 14.04 29.98 -22.17
CA ARG A 25 13.37 29.21 -21.08
C ARG A 25 11.93 28.83 -21.42
N ARG A 26 11.28 29.47 -22.40
CA ARG A 26 9.92 29.10 -22.87
C ARG A 26 9.90 28.02 -23.95
N ALA A 27 11.05 27.61 -24.49
CA ALA A 27 11.14 26.67 -25.61
C ALA A 27 11.54 25.23 -25.20
N GLN A 28 11.78 24.94 -23.93
CA GLN A 28 11.83 23.56 -23.47
C GLN A 28 10.38 23.14 -23.19
N ARG A 29 9.74 22.42 -24.14
CA ARG A 29 8.55 21.64 -23.87
C ARG A 29 8.91 20.74 -22.69
N PRO A 30 8.13 20.73 -21.60
CA PRO A 30 8.37 19.77 -20.52
C PRO A 30 8.37 18.37 -21.15
N ALA A 31 9.37 17.56 -20.78
CA ALA A 31 9.36 16.15 -21.13
C ALA A 31 7.99 15.59 -20.75
N HIS A 32 7.36 14.81 -21.62
CA HIS A 32 6.03 14.24 -21.38
C HIS A 32 6.07 13.50 -20.03
N LYS A 33 5.28 13.97 -19.07
CA LYS A 33 5.18 13.33 -17.75
C LYS A 33 4.44 12.01 -17.95
N ILE A 34 5.03 10.92 -17.49
CA ILE A 34 4.38 9.60 -17.46
C ILE A 34 3.60 9.49 -16.15
N SER A 35 2.43 8.89 -16.20
CA SER A 35 1.58 8.61 -15.03
C SER A 35 2.37 7.91 -13.90
N GLY A 36 2.31 8.46 -12.70
CA GLY A 36 2.87 7.85 -11.47
C GLY A 36 2.12 6.55 -11.14
N ALA A 37 0.79 6.57 -11.29
CA ALA A 37 -0.05 5.39 -11.12
C ALA A 37 0.34 4.25 -12.07
N PHE A 38 0.68 4.56 -13.33
CA PHE A 38 1.15 3.55 -14.29
C PHE A 38 2.48 2.92 -13.85
N ARG A 39 3.42 3.72 -13.34
CA ARG A 39 4.70 3.22 -12.82
C ARG A 39 4.54 2.36 -11.58
N ALA A 40 3.64 2.73 -10.67
CA ALA A 40 3.28 1.91 -9.53
C ALA A 40 2.66 0.58 -9.98
N LEU A 41 1.78 0.60 -11.00
CA LEU A 41 1.20 -0.61 -11.58
C LEU A 41 2.27 -1.55 -12.15
N GLU A 42 3.23 -1.02 -12.94
CA GLU A 42 4.35 -1.81 -13.47
C GLU A 42 5.16 -2.47 -12.34
N PHE A 43 5.49 -1.73 -11.30
CA PHE A 43 6.26 -2.21 -10.16
C PHE A 43 5.55 -3.36 -9.43
N TRP A 44 4.25 -3.19 -9.14
CA TRP A 44 3.42 -4.19 -8.48
C TRP A 44 3.26 -5.47 -9.31
N ALA A 45 2.95 -5.32 -10.59
CA ALA A 45 2.76 -6.43 -11.49
C ALA A 45 4.04 -7.25 -11.67
N ALA A 46 5.19 -6.58 -11.82
CA ALA A 46 6.48 -7.23 -11.98
C ALA A 46 6.82 -8.13 -10.79
N GLN A 47 6.67 -7.64 -9.57
CA GLN A 47 6.98 -8.42 -8.36
C GLN A 47 6.16 -9.71 -8.27
N ARG A 48 4.88 -9.65 -8.65
CA ARG A 48 3.93 -10.77 -8.50
C ARG A 48 3.97 -11.75 -9.66
N ALA A 49 4.24 -11.27 -10.86
CA ALA A 49 4.22 -12.09 -12.06
C ALA A 49 5.54 -12.78 -12.38
N TYR A 50 6.68 -12.25 -11.91
CA TYR A 50 8.01 -12.74 -12.23
C TYR A 50 8.24 -14.21 -11.80
N PRO A 51 8.91 -15.07 -12.59
CA PRO A 51 9.59 -14.79 -13.86
C PRO A 51 8.66 -14.78 -15.09
N GLY A 52 7.37 -15.02 -14.91
CA GLY A 52 6.37 -14.86 -15.94
C GLY A 52 6.06 -13.40 -16.22
N LYS A 53 5.18 -13.18 -17.19
CA LYS A 53 4.68 -11.84 -17.55
C LYS A 53 3.26 -11.58 -17.05
N VAL A 54 2.60 -12.60 -16.50
CA VAL A 54 1.18 -12.55 -16.10
C VAL A 54 1.03 -13.28 -14.78
N MET A 55 0.24 -12.72 -13.88
CA MET A 55 -0.11 -13.37 -12.62
C MET A 55 -0.96 -14.63 -12.88
N PRO A 56 -0.88 -15.67 -12.04
CA PRO A 56 -1.73 -16.84 -12.16
C PRO A 56 -3.20 -16.49 -11.92
N ASP A 57 -4.10 -17.09 -12.74
CA ASP A 57 -5.56 -16.84 -12.64
C ASP A 57 -6.19 -17.32 -11.34
N ARG A 58 -5.56 -18.27 -10.65
CA ARG A 58 -6.11 -18.98 -9.49
C ARG A 58 -5.30 -18.83 -8.22
N GLY A 59 -4.09 -18.28 -8.33
CA GLY A 59 -3.07 -18.37 -7.29
C GLY A 59 -3.55 -17.86 -5.93
N HIS A 60 -4.10 -16.68 -5.87
CA HIS A 60 -4.55 -16.06 -4.62
C HIS A 60 -5.74 -16.82 -3.98
N TYR A 61 -6.75 -17.19 -4.76
CA TYR A 61 -7.93 -17.91 -4.23
C TYR A 61 -7.63 -19.35 -3.80
N ASP A 62 -6.80 -20.06 -4.55
CA ASP A 62 -6.34 -21.40 -4.18
C ASP A 62 -5.52 -21.36 -2.88
N ALA A 63 -4.65 -20.37 -2.73
CA ALA A 63 -3.87 -20.18 -1.51
C ALA A 63 -4.75 -19.82 -0.31
N TYR A 64 -5.73 -18.93 -0.47
CA TYR A 64 -6.72 -18.61 0.55
C TYR A 64 -7.48 -19.84 1.05
N ARG A 65 -8.02 -20.64 0.12
CA ARG A 65 -8.73 -21.87 0.48
C ARG A 65 -7.83 -22.91 1.15
N SER A 66 -6.59 -23.00 0.70
CA SER A 66 -5.58 -23.91 1.30
C SER A 66 -5.25 -23.48 2.72
N ALA A 67 -4.96 -22.21 2.94
CA ALA A 67 -4.62 -21.66 4.25
C ALA A 67 -5.73 -21.92 5.28
N ARG A 68 -6.97 -21.63 4.92
CA ARG A 68 -8.13 -21.86 5.83
C ARG A 68 -8.39 -23.33 6.18
N ARG A 69 -7.89 -24.27 5.36
CA ARG A 69 -8.06 -25.72 5.61
C ARG A 69 -6.92 -26.32 6.42
N SER A 70 -5.70 -25.85 6.19
CA SER A 70 -4.50 -26.51 6.66
C SER A 70 -3.82 -25.82 7.85
N LEU A 71 -3.92 -24.50 7.94
CA LEU A 71 -3.27 -23.74 8.99
C LEU A 71 -4.18 -23.56 10.20
N LYS A 72 -3.63 -23.85 11.37
CA LYS A 72 -4.30 -23.58 12.64
C LYS A 72 -3.99 -22.15 13.07
N GLU A 73 -4.95 -21.52 13.74
CA GLU A 73 -4.70 -20.22 14.35
C GLU A 73 -3.71 -20.39 15.52
N ALA A 74 -2.74 -19.52 15.63
CA ALA A 74 -1.81 -19.49 16.75
C ALA A 74 -2.57 -19.13 18.04
N ALA A 75 -2.33 -19.87 19.11
CA ALA A 75 -2.90 -19.53 20.41
C ALA A 75 -2.30 -18.19 20.88
N ALA A 76 -3.11 -17.15 20.88
CA ALA A 76 -2.72 -15.81 21.27
C ALA A 76 -3.82 -15.18 22.14
N ASP A 77 -3.39 -14.42 23.14
CA ASP A 77 -4.30 -13.83 24.13
C ASP A 77 -5.18 -12.70 23.58
N GLN A 78 -4.76 -12.05 22.48
CA GLN A 78 -5.47 -10.91 21.93
C GLN A 78 -5.40 -10.89 20.38
N PRO A 79 -6.51 -10.55 19.72
CA PRO A 79 -6.54 -10.36 18.27
C PRO A 79 -5.82 -9.08 17.86
N TRP A 80 -5.58 -8.92 16.55
CA TRP A 80 -5.17 -7.66 15.96
C TRP A 80 -6.22 -6.58 16.21
N ARG A 81 -5.77 -5.36 16.51
CA ARG A 81 -6.61 -4.19 16.68
C ARG A 81 -6.11 -3.09 15.77
N SER A 82 -7.02 -2.44 15.05
CA SER A 82 -6.66 -1.29 14.26
C SER A 82 -6.15 -0.14 15.13
N ILE A 83 -5.11 0.52 14.65
CA ILE A 83 -4.58 1.78 15.19
C ILE A 83 -4.71 2.95 14.21
N GLY A 84 -5.50 2.77 13.14
CA GLY A 84 -5.77 3.78 12.11
C GLY A 84 -4.88 3.64 10.87
N PRO A 85 -4.78 4.71 10.06
CA PRO A 85 -5.45 6.00 10.19
C PRO A 85 -6.98 5.93 10.09
N ASP A 86 -7.69 6.64 10.96
CA ASP A 86 -9.15 6.79 10.93
C ASP A 86 -9.63 8.12 10.30
N ASN A 87 -8.68 8.98 9.96
CA ASN A 87 -8.88 10.33 9.45
C ASN A 87 -8.32 10.55 8.04
N ILE A 88 -7.76 9.51 7.44
CA ILE A 88 -7.18 9.52 6.09
C ILE A 88 -7.76 8.32 5.34
N GLY A 89 -8.49 8.58 4.26
CA GLY A 89 -8.97 7.53 3.38
C GLY A 89 -7.88 7.04 2.42
N GLY A 90 -8.16 5.96 1.71
CA GLY A 90 -7.38 5.45 0.59
C GLY A 90 -8.25 5.34 -0.65
N ARG A 91 -7.66 4.86 -1.75
CA ARG A 91 -8.33 4.83 -3.06
C ARG A 91 -9.69 4.18 -3.02
N THR A 92 -10.69 4.96 -3.41
CA THR A 92 -12.11 4.62 -3.46
C THR A 92 -12.58 4.66 -4.91
N LEU A 93 -13.02 3.51 -5.42
CA LEU A 93 -13.40 3.34 -6.83
C LEU A 93 -14.86 3.68 -7.09
N ASP A 94 -15.74 3.44 -6.10
CA ASP A 94 -17.16 3.72 -6.23
C ASP A 94 -17.77 4.16 -4.89
N VAL A 95 -18.79 5.03 -4.99
CA VAL A 95 -19.63 5.45 -3.85
C VAL A 95 -21.09 5.43 -4.31
N THR A 96 -21.95 4.66 -3.63
CA THR A 96 -23.35 4.46 -4.05
C THR A 96 -24.30 4.70 -2.90
N PHE A 97 -25.41 5.41 -3.18
CA PHE A 97 -26.51 5.62 -2.23
C PHE A 97 -27.45 4.41 -2.18
N ASN A 98 -27.94 4.09 -0.99
CA ASN A 98 -29.17 3.32 -0.87
C ASN A 98 -30.35 4.18 -1.40
N PRO A 99 -31.02 3.79 -2.48
CA PRO A 99 -32.04 4.66 -3.15
C PRO A 99 -33.23 4.95 -2.29
N LEU A 100 -33.61 4.08 -1.33
CA LEU A 100 -34.74 4.30 -0.42
C LEU A 100 -34.32 4.95 0.91
N ASN A 101 -33.02 5.02 1.21
CA ASN A 101 -32.48 5.66 2.39
C ASN A 101 -31.10 6.28 2.10
N PRO A 102 -31.04 7.49 1.52
CA PRO A 102 -29.79 8.14 1.11
C PRO A 102 -28.84 8.50 2.27
N ARG A 103 -29.23 8.31 3.52
CA ARG A 103 -28.30 8.36 4.66
C ARG A 103 -27.40 7.15 4.75
N THR A 104 -27.79 6.06 4.10
CA THR A 104 -26.97 4.87 3.96
C THR A 104 -26.25 4.91 2.62
N ILE A 105 -24.93 4.95 2.68
CA ILE A 105 -24.06 4.92 1.50
C ILE A 105 -23.07 3.76 1.63
N TYR A 106 -22.66 3.25 0.49
CA TYR A 106 -21.64 2.23 0.39
C TYR A 106 -20.44 2.78 -0.38
N ALA A 107 -19.25 2.32 -0.03
CA ALA A 107 -18.02 2.68 -0.72
C ALA A 107 -17.19 1.44 -1.04
N GLY A 108 -16.75 1.34 -2.28
CA GLY A 108 -15.88 0.31 -2.79
C GLY A 108 -14.43 0.79 -2.78
N SER A 109 -13.58 0.21 -1.93
CA SER A 109 -12.16 0.51 -1.92
C SER A 109 -11.40 -0.35 -2.92
N ALA A 110 -10.31 0.18 -3.49
CA ALA A 110 -9.45 -0.51 -4.45
C ALA A 110 -8.72 -1.74 -3.87
N SER A 111 -8.45 -1.73 -2.56
CA SER A 111 -7.75 -2.83 -1.87
C SER A 111 -8.21 -3.04 -0.42
N GLY A 112 -9.21 -2.30 0.04
CA GLY A 112 -9.74 -2.34 1.40
C GLY A 112 -11.16 -2.92 1.52
N GLY A 113 -11.68 -3.56 0.46
CA GLY A 113 -12.99 -4.21 0.46
C GLY A 113 -14.18 -3.25 0.42
N LEU A 114 -15.32 -3.70 0.96
CA LEU A 114 -16.58 -2.97 0.98
C LEU A 114 -16.83 -2.30 2.32
N TRP A 115 -17.30 -1.06 2.28
CA TRP A 115 -17.60 -0.24 3.45
C TRP A 115 -19.02 0.32 3.37
N ARG A 116 -19.65 0.50 4.53
CA ARG A 116 -20.98 1.11 4.66
C ARG A 116 -20.96 2.25 5.66
N SER A 117 -21.65 3.32 5.34
CA SER A 117 -21.99 4.38 6.29
C SER A 117 -23.49 4.52 6.42
N ARG A 118 -23.99 4.63 7.64
CA ARG A 118 -25.42 4.91 7.95
C ARG A 118 -25.66 6.38 8.28
N THR A 119 -24.63 7.21 8.14
CA THR A 119 -24.67 8.65 8.45
C THR A 119 -24.32 9.51 7.25
N ALA A 120 -24.40 8.96 6.03
CA ALA A 120 -23.96 9.63 4.81
C ALA A 120 -22.47 10.08 4.88
N GLY A 121 -21.58 9.25 5.46
CA GLY A 121 -20.17 9.55 5.62
C GLY A 121 -19.84 10.62 6.66
N VAL A 122 -20.81 11.07 7.45
CA VAL A 122 -20.64 12.20 8.37
C VAL A 122 -20.30 11.72 9.78
N GLY A 123 -19.21 12.26 10.32
CA GLY A 123 -18.76 12.01 11.69
C GLY A 123 -17.45 11.20 11.77
N PRO A 124 -16.83 11.17 12.95
CA PRO A 124 -15.47 10.59 13.12
C PRO A 124 -15.42 9.06 13.06
N ALA A 125 -16.56 8.38 13.15
CA ALA A 125 -16.69 6.94 13.04
C ALA A 125 -17.90 6.61 12.13
N ALA A 126 -17.90 7.20 10.94
CA ALA A 126 -19.02 7.13 10.02
C ALA A 126 -19.09 5.81 9.25
N TRP A 127 -17.97 5.10 9.13
CA TRP A 127 -17.85 3.93 8.28
C TRP A 127 -17.65 2.64 9.07
N GLU A 128 -18.27 1.57 8.58
CA GLU A 128 -18.10 0.19 9.03
C GLU A 128 -17.64 -0.70 7.87
N TYR A 129 -16.65 -1.55 8.13
CA TYR A 129 -16.21 -2.58 7.18
C TYR A 129 -17.27 -3.67 7.05
N ILE A 130 -17.54 -4.13 5.83
CA ILE A 130 -18.46 -5.24 5.57
C ILE A 130 -17.64 -6.49 5.23
N ASP A 131 -17.70 -7.47 6.12
CA ASP A 131 -17.14 -8.80 5.85
C ASP A 131 -18.04 -9.56 4.90
N THR A 132 -17.58 -9.80 3.69
CA THR A 132 -18.33 -10.58 2.69
C THR A 132 -18.15 -12.09 2.83
N GLY A 133 -17.24 -12.56 3.68
CA GLY A 133 -16.84 -13.96 3.80
C GLY A 133 -15.93 -14.47 2.68
N PHE A 134 -15.61 -13.61 1.71
CA PHE A 134 -14.71 -13.90 0.57
C PHE A 134 -13.37 -13.17 0.72
N PRO A 135 -12.29 -13.64 0.07
CA PRO A 135 -11.01 -12.96 0.07
C PRO A 135 -11.05 -11.73 -0.84
N LEU A 136 -11.89 -10.78 -0.49
CA LEU A 136 -12.18 -9.60 -1.28
C LEU A 136 -11.18 -8.49 -0.96
N LEU A 137 -10.41 -8.09 -1.95
CA LEU A 137 -9.50 -6.94 -1.86
C LEU A 137 -10.13 -5.69 -2.45
N GLY A 138 -10.51 -5.71 -3.74
CA GLY A 138 -11.04 -4.55 -4.45
C GLY A 138 -12.52 -4.67 -4.81
N VAL A 139 -13.30 -3.62 -4.51
CA VAL A 139 -14.67 -3.40 -4.99
C VAL A 139 -14.65 -2.24 -5.96
N SER A 140 -14.96 -2.54 -7.23
CA SER A 140 -14.85 -1.60 -8.35
C SER A 140 -16.16 -0.91 -8.73
N CYS A 141 -17.29 -1.53 -8.42
CA CYS A 141 -18.63 -0.94 -8.60
C CYS A 141 -19.65 -1.58 -7.64
N ILE A 142 -20.72 -0.84 -7.33
CA ILE A 142 -21.77 -1.22 -6.40
C ILE A 142 -23.11 -0.87 -7.01
N ALA A 143 -24.03 -1.83 -7.09
CA ALA A 143 -25.39 -1.59 -7.53
C ALA A 143 -26.41 -2.06 -6.48
N ILE A 144 -27.39 -1.22 -6.17
CA ILE A 144 -28.45 -1.50 -5.21
C ILE A 144 -29.79 -1.48 -5.94
N ALA A 145 -30.60 -2.51 -5.78
CA ALA A 145 -31.89 -2.56 -6.46
C ALA A 145 -32.79 -1.38 -6.06
N PRO A 146 -33.43 -0.70 -7.03
CA PRO A 146 -34.17 0.52 -6.77
C PRO A 146 -35.43 0.32 -5.94
N ASP A 147 -35.99 -0.89 -5.94
CA ASP A 147 -37.26 -1.28 -5.29
C ASP A 147 -37.08 -2.24 -4.09
N ASP A 148 -35.88 -2.86 -3.96
CA ASP A 148 -35.53 -3.74 -2.82
C ASP A 148 -34.07 -3.51 -2.41
N THR A 149 -33.82 -2.60 -1.49
CA THR A 149 -32.47 -2.25 -1.03
C THR A 149 -31.77 -3.33 -0.20
N ASN A 150 -32.40 -4.49 0.01
CA ASN A 150 -31.72 -5.69 0.50
C ASN A 150 -30.90 -6.39 -0.59
N THR A 151 -31.28 -6.18 -1.85
CA THR A 151 -30.57 -6.73 -3.01
C THR A 151 -29.45 -5.80 -3.44
N ILE A 152 -28.21 -6.24 -3.22
CA ILE A 152 -27.00 -5.49 -3.52
C ILE A 152 -26.05 -6.37 -4.35
N TYR A 153 -25.50 -5.79 -5.41
CA TYR A 153 -24.42 -6.42 -6.17
C TYR A 153 -23.13 -5.61 -6.02
N ILE A 154 -22.01 -6.30 -5.92
CA ILE A 154 -20.68 -5.67 -6.01
C ILE A 154 -19.87 -6.34 -7.11
N GLY A 155 -19.27 -5.51 -7.96
CA GLY A 155 -18.26 -5.91 -8.92
C GLY A 155 -16.88 -5.83 -8.26
N THR A 156 -16.00 -6.76 -8.63
CA THR A 156 -14.71 -6.91 -7.97
C THR A 156 -13.54 -6.84 -8.94
N GLY A 157 -12.37 -6.45 -8.42
CA GLY A 157 -11.11 -6.38 -9.14
C GLY A 157 -10.81 -5.01 -9.76
N GLU A 158 -9.72 -4.39 -9.34
CA GLU A 158 -9.20 -3.17 -9.95
C GLU A 158 -8.33 -3.53 -11.17
N VAL A 159 -8.93 -3.80 -12.33
CA VAL A 159 -8.25 -4.30 -13.54
C VAL A 159 -8.36 -3.31 -14.71
N TYR A 160 -7.27 -2.66 -15.06
CA TYR A 160 -7.22 -1.61 -16.10
C TYR A 160 -6.88 -2.10 -17.50
N GLY A 161 -6.49 -3.35 -17.67
CA GLY A 161 -6.11 -3.92 -18.96
C GLY A 161 -6.89 -5.19 -19.32
N TYR A 162 -6.84 -5.58 -20.57
CA TYR A 162 -7.49 -6.79 -21.09
C TYR A 162 -6.52 -7.99 -21.14
N GLN A 163 -7.06 -9.22 -21.34
CA GLN A 163 -6.32 -10.48 -21.10
C GLN A 163 -5.06 -10.64 -21.95
N ASP A 164 -5.10 -10.26 -23.21
CA ASP A 164 -4.04 -10.50 -24.19
C ASP A 164 -3.27 -9.21 -24.55
N ALA A 165 -3.10 -8.31 -23.61
CA ALA A 165 -2.41 -7.05 -23.83
C ALA A 165 -0.91 -7.27 -24.05
N ASP A 166 -0.39 -6.74 -25.15
CA ASP A 166 1.02 -6.83 -25.54
C ASP A 166 1.93 -5.79 -24.84
N ILE A 167 1.38 -4.91 -24.03
CA ILE A 167 2.09 -3.80 -23.41
C ILE A 167 2.64 -4.23 -22.03
N GLY A 168 3.72 -5.01 -22.02
CA GLY A 168 4.45 -5.32 -20.78
C GLY A 168 3.72 -6.21 -19.78
N LEU A 169 4.29 -6.33 -18.58
CA LEU A 169 3.80 -7.16 -17.48
C LEU A 169 2.52 -6.67 -16.82
N SER A 170 2.23 -5.40 -16.97
CA SER A 170 1.37 -4.67 -16.04
C SER A 170 -0.10 -4.63 -16.42
N ILE A 171 -0.44 -4.90 -17.66
CA ILE A 171 -1.72 -4.43 -18.22
C ILE A 171 -2.94 -5.14 -17.64
N ARG A 172 -2.81 -6.43 -17.39
CA ARG A 172 -3.93 -7.22 -16.85
C ARG A 172 -4.00 -7.17 -15.33
N THR A 173 -2.88 -6.89 -14.72
CA THR A 173 -2.83 -6.80 -13.29
C THR A 173 -2.94 -5.36 -12.87
N THR A 174 -3.45 -5.21 -11.79
CA THR A 174 -3.73 -3.99 -11.17
C THR A 174 -2.72 -3.70 -10.12
N ARG A 175 -2.96 -2.77 -9.33
CA ARG A 175 -2.14 -2.37 -8.20
C ARG A 175 -2.20 -3.36 -7.02
N GLY A 176 -2.41 -4.63 -7.30
CA GLY A 176 -2.37 -5.72 -6.34
C GLY A 176 -3.74 -6.30 -5.96
N THR A 177 -4.83 -5.90 -6.61
CA THR A 177 -6.17 -6.38 -6.27
C THR A 177 -6.72 -7.32 -7.34
N TYR A 178 -7.20 -8.45 -6.88
CA TYR A 178 -7.78 -9.49 -7.72
C TYR A 178 -9.29 -9.35 -7.80
N GLY A 179 -9.87 -9.73 -8.95
CA GLY A 179 -11.31 -9.88 -9.13
C GLY A 179 -11.75 -11.32 -8.87
N ILE A 180 -12.89 -11.48 -8.26
CA ILE A 180 -13.56 -12.78 -8.09
C ILE A 180 -14.92 -12.79 -8.79
N GLY A 181 -15.20 -11.81 -9.65
CA GLY A 181 -16.47 -11.64 -10.38
C GLY A 181 -17.45 -10.75 -9.66
N ILE A 182 -18.73 -11.17 -9.59
CA ILE A 182 -19.80 -10.41 -8.94
C ILE A 182 -20.28 -11.20 -7.71
N LEU A 183 -20.34 -10.50 -6.58
CA LEU A 183 -21.02 -11.01 -5.39
C LEU A 183 -22.40 -10.36 -5.25
N LYS A 184 -23.35 -11.11 -4.72
CA LYS A 184 -24.71 -10.66 -4.44
C LYS A 184 -25.05 -10.84 -2.96
N SER A 185 -25.66 -9.83 -2.37
CA SER A 185 -26.42 -9.91 -1.11
C SER A 185 -27.91 -9.82 -1.38
N SER A 186 -28.72 -10.48 -0.55
CA SER A 186 -30.19 -10.38 -0.56
C SER A 186 -30.74 -10.00 0.82
N ASP A 187 -29.90 -9.53 1.72
CA ASP A 187 -30.22 -9.17 3.10
C ASP A 187 -29.59 -7.83 3.55
N GLY A 188 -29.33 -6.93 2.59
CA GLY A 188 -28.78 -5.59 2.88
C GLY A 188 -27.30 -5.59 3.20
N GLY A 189 -26.56 -6.60 2.74
CA GLY A 189 -25.12 -6.71 2.89
C GLY A 189 -24.66 -7.48 4.12
N GLU A 190 -25.57 -8.20 4.80
CA GLU A 190 -25.20 -9.02 5.97
C GLU A 190 -24.59 -10.36 5.55
N THR A 191 -25.07 -10.96 4.45
CA THR A 191 -24.46 -12.16 3.84
C THR A 191 -24.32 -12.01 2.33
N TRP A 192 -23.32 -12.72 1.77
CA TRP A 192 -22.95 -12.62 0.37
C TRP A 192 -22.79 -13.99 -0.27
N GLN A 193 -23.07 -14.06 -1.56
CA GLN A 193 -22.88 -15.26 -2.38
C GLN A 193 -22.30 -14.87 -3.75
N GLU A 194 -21.62 -15.82 -4.39
CA GLU A 194 -21.16 -15.69 -5.77
C GLU A 194 -22.34 -15.60 -6.72
N SER A 195 -22.36 -14.60 -7.61
CA SER A 195 -23.35 -14.42 -8.66
C SER A 195 -22.72 -14.66 -10.04
N LEU A 196 -21.68 -13.91 -10.42
CA LEU A 196 -20.80 -14.25 -11.55
C LEU A 196 -19.48 -14.76 -10.97
N ASP A 197 -19.29 -16.07 -10.94
CA ASP A 197 -18.12 -16.70 -10.32
C ASP A 197 -16.88 -16.62 -11.20
N TRP A 198 -15.92 -15.77 -10.80
CA TRP A 198 -14.58 -15.66 -11.37
C TRP A 198 -13.46 -15.94 -10.36
N THR A 199 -13.74 -16.70 -9.31
CA THR A 199 -12.76 -17.08 -8.29
C THR A 199 -11.52 -17.76 -8.88
N TYR A 200 -11.66 -18.40 -10.04
CA TYR A 200 -10.56 -19.02 -10.78
C TYR A 200 -10.15 -18.26 -12.06
N GLN A 201 -10.56 -17.02 -12.19
CA GLN A 201 -10.26 -16.13 -13.31
C GLN A 201 -9.93 -14.72 -12.80
N GLN A 202 -9.08 -14.66 -11.79
CA GLN A 202 -8.82 -13.49 -10.95
C GLN A 202 -8.14 -12.30 -11.65
N LYS A 203 -7.73 -12.45 -12.91
CA LYS A 203 -7.24 -11.34 -13.74
C LYS A 203 -8.37 -10.54 -14.39
N ARG A 204 -9.61 -10.91 -14.20
CA ARG A 204 -10.79 -10.22 -14.75
C ARG A 204 -11.35 -9.25 -13.73
N GLY A 205 -11.97 -8.18 -14.22
CA GLY A 205 -12.62 -7.16 -13.42
C GLY A 205 -14.01 -6.79 -13.93
N VAL A 206 -14.82 -6.29 -13.03
CA VAL A 206 -16.17 -5.78 -13.32
C VAL A 206 -16.15 -4.29 -13.04
N TRP A 207 -16.48 -3.44 -14.01
CA TRP A 207 -16.40 -1.98 -13.89
C TRP A 207 -17.72 -1.26 -13.72
N ALA A 208 -18.82 -1.87 -14.17
CA ALA A 208 -20.15 -1.32 -14.04
C ALA A 208 -21.16 -2.44 -13.78
N ILE A 209 -22.16 -2.18 -12.94
CA ILE A 209 -23.32 -3.02 -12.76
C ILE A 209 -24.54 -2.09 -12.74
N GLU A 210 -25.53 -2.36 -13.60
CA GLU A 210 -26.73 -1.56 -13.69
C GLU A 210 -27.99 -2.43 -13.70
N PHE A 211 -28.97 -2.02 -12.93
CA PHE A 211 -30.29 -2.62 -12.97
C PHE A 211 -31.11 -2.09 -14.17
N ASN A 212 -31.95 -2.93 -14.75
CA ASN A 212 -33.05 -2.44 -15.52
C ASN A 212 -34.01 -1.67 -14.59
N PRO A 213 -34.22 -0.34 -14.81
CA PRO A 213 -35.01 0.48 -13.89
C PRO A 213 -36.49 0.11 -13.78
N LEU A 214 -37.00 -0.72 -14.70
CA LEU A 214 -38.39 -1.19 -14.71
C LEU A 214 -38.56 -2.66 -14.28
N ASN A 215 -37.45 -3.39 -14.12
CA ASN A 215 -37.46 -4.80 -13.73
C ASN A 215 -36.11 -5.19 -13.09
N SER A 216 -36.05 -5.24 -11.78
CA SER A 216 -34.85 -5.56 -10.98
C SER A 216 -34.36 -7.01 -11.14
N ASP A 217 -35.12 -7.92 -11.79
CA ASP A 217 -34.61 -9.22 -12.18
C ASP A 217 -33.61 -9.17 -13.34
N VAL A 218 -33.66 -8.09 -14.13
CA VAL A 218 -32.72 -7.86 -15.25
C VAL A 218 -31.57 -6.97 -14.79
N VAL A 219 -30.35 -7.53 -14.81
CA VAL A 219 -29.13 -6.86 -14.39
C VAL A 219 -28.09 -6.94 -15.49
N TRP A 220 -27.40 -5.84 -15.72
CA TRP A 220 -26.34 -5.71 -16.70
C TRP A 220 -24.98 -5.53 -16.00
N ALA A 221 -23.91 -6.06 -16.60
CA ALA A 221 -22.56 -5.87 -16.10
C ALA A 221 -21.56 -5.57 -17.22
N GLY A 222 -20.87 -4.45 -17.08
CA GLY A 222 -19.72 -4.06 -17.91
C GLY A 222 -18.43 -4.62 -17.31
N THR A 223 -17.69 -5.38 -18.10
CA THR A 223 -16.52 -6.12 -17.61
C THR A 223 -15.32 -5.99 -18.53
N THR A 224 -14.14 -6.41 -18.06
CA THR A 224 -12.93 -6.54 -18.91
C THR A 224 -13.12 -7.48 -20.10
N GLU A 225 -14.08 -8.42 -20.02
CA GLU A 225 -14.29 -9.50 -21.00
C GLU A 225 -15.50 -9.27 -21.92
N GLY A 226 -16.22 -8.15 -21.73
CA GLY A 226 -17.42 -7.82 -22.47
C GLY A 226 -18.60 -7.47 -21.60
N THR A 227 -19.79 -7.39 -22.19
CA THR A 227 -21.03 -7.09 -21.49
C THR A 227 -21.76 -8.35 -21.14
N TYR A 228 -22.17 -8.48 -19.89
CA TYR A 228 -22.97 -9.59 -19.37
C TYR A 228 -24.37 -9.09 -18.99
N ARG A 229 -25.36 -9.98 -19.15
CA ARG A 229 -26.74 -9.75 -18.77
C ARG A 229 -27.28 -10.95 -17.99
N SER A 230 -28.00 -10.68 -16.94
CA SER A 230 -28.84 -11.64 -16.21
C SER A 230 -30.31 -11.28 -16.41
N ASP A 231 -31.16 -12.28 -16.54
CA ASP A 231 -32.62 -12.13 -16.61
C ASP A 231 -33.34 -12.82 -15.41
N ASP A 232 -32.56 -13.24 -14.41
CA ASP A 232 -33.03 -14.02 -13.25
C ASP A 232 -32.40 -13.50 -11.94
N ALA A 233 -32.30 -12.19 -11.81
CA ALA A 233 -31.72 -11.51 -10.64
C ALA A 233 -30.34 -12.04 -10.28
N GLY A 234 -29.44 -12.22 -11.27
CA GLY A 234 -28.06 -12.66 -11.08
C GLY A 234 -27.89 -14.14 -10.77
N GLY A 235 -28.93 -14.96 -10.95
CA GLY A 235 -28.83 -16.42 -10.81
C GLY A 235 -27.97 -17.03 -11.91
N THR A 236 -28.12 -16.50 -13.14
CA THR A 236 -27.27 -16.84 -14.30
C THR A 236 -26.90 -15.61 -15.08
N TRP A 237 -25.73 -15.66 -15.74
CA TRP A 237 -25.21 -14.57 -16.55
C TRP A 237 -24.88 -15.02 -17.98
N THR A 238 -25.36 -14.29 -18.96
CA THR A 238 -25.07 -14.50 -20.38
C THR A 238 -24.20 -13.36 -20.88
N ARG A 239 -23.07 -13.66 -21.54
CA ARG A 239 -22.30 -12.64 -22.23
C ARG A 239 -23.00 -12.29 -23.56
N VAL A 240 -23.51 -11.07 -23.64
CA VAL A 240 -24.32 -10.57 -24.79
C VAL A 240 -23.49 -9.71 -25.74
N ASP A 241 -22.30 -9.25 -25.34
CA ASP A 241 -21.34 -8.58 -26.20
C ASP A 241 -19.90 -9.00 -25.81
N THR A 242 -19.01 -8.98 -26.80
CA THR A 242 -17.63 -9.44 -26.66
C THR A 242 -16.61 -8.30 -26.77
N THR A 243 -17.06 -7.05 -26.88
CA THR A 243 -16.17 -5.88 -26.91
C THR A 243 -15.51 -5.74 -25.55
N LEU A 244 -14.18 -5.69 -25.56
CA LEU A 244 -13.37 -5.75 -24.33
C LEU A 244 -13.36 -4.41 -23.60
N MET A 245 -13.07 -4.48 -22.30
CA MET A 245 -12.90 -3.32 -21.42
C MET A 245 -14.14 -2.41 -21.44
N VAL A 246 -15.28 -2.95 -21.07
CA VAL A 246 -16.51 -2.17 -20.84
C VAL A 246 -16.32 -1.42 -19.52
N MET A 247 -15.96 -0.15 -19.64
CA MET A 247 -15.57 0.71 -18.51
C MET A 247 -16.76 1.44 -17.90
N ASP A 248 -17.87 1.53 -18.68
CA ASP A 248 -19.10 2.17 -18.24
C ASP A 248 -20.30 1.62 -19.03
N LEU A 249 -21.47 1.62 -18.38
CA LEU A 249 -22.70 1.08 -18.93
C LEU A 249 -23.90 1.89 -18.40
N ILE A 250 -24.83 2.24 -19.30
CA ILE A 250 -26.07 2.93 -18.92
C ILE A 250 -27.27 2.22 -19.57
N VAL A 251 -28.25 1.84 -18.76
CA VAL A 251 -29.56 1.35 -19.21
C VAL A 251 -30.49 2.55 -19.39
N HIS A 252 -31.13 2.67 -20.56
CA HIS A 252 -32.07 3.77 -20.83
C HIS A 252 -33.27 3.70 -19.88
N PRO A 253 -33.66 4.81 -19.19
CA PRO A 253 -34.57 4.78 -18.04
C PRO A 253 -36.03 4.44 -18.41
N VAL A 254 -36.40 4.58 -19.70
CA VAL A 254 -37.76 4.34 -20.18
C VAL A 254 -37.84 3.17 -21.16
N ASP A 255 -36.96 3.16 -22.17
CA ASP A 255 -36.82 2.05 -23.11
C ASP A 255 -35.69 1.13 -22.70
N THR A 256 -35.93 0.23 -21.79
CA THR A 256 -34.95 -0.66 -21.17
C THR A 256 -34.37 -1.73 -22.10
N SER A 257 -34.85 -1.80 -23.37
CA SER A 257 -34.20 -2.53 -24.45
C SER A 257 -32.98 -1.77 -25.01
N THR A 258 -32.90 -0.47 -24.76
CA THR A 258 -31.78 0.39 -25.15
C THR A 258 -30.75 0.47 -24.04
N VAL A 259 -29.52 0.08 -24.34
CA VAL A 259 -28.36 0.15 -23.43
C VAL A 259 -27.16 0.70 -24.16
N PHE A 260 -26.45 1.60 -23.50
CA PHE A 260 -25.19 2.18 -24.00
C PHE A 260 -24.02 1.59 -23.24
N ILE A 261 -22.91 1.31 -23.92
CA ILE A 261 -21.66 0.89 -23.30
C ILE A 261 -20.48 1.73 -23.81
N ALA A 262 -19.57 2.02 -22.92
CA ALA A 262 -18.31 2.70 -23.22
C ALA A 262 -17.14 1.71 -23.05
N CYS A 263 -16.50 1.39 -24.17
CA CYS A 263 -15.48 0.34 -24.25
C CYS A 263 -14.11 0.93 -24.56
N GLY A 264 -13.08 0.37 -23.92
CA GLY A 264 -11.69 0.73 -24.19
C GLY A 264 -10.94 1.17 -22.94
N ASN A 265 -9.69 0.82 -22.88
CA ASN A 265 -8.66 1.37 -22.01
C ASN A 265 -7.30 0.78 -22.41
N LEU A 266 -6.22 1.53 -22.19
CA LEU A 266 -4.84 1.13 -22.49
C LEU A 266 -4.71 0.49 -23.89
N TYR A 267 -5.32 1.15 -24.89
CA TYR A 267 -5.32 0.72 -26.28
C TYR A 267 -5.93 -0.66 -26.57
N SER A 268 -6.89 -1.10 -25.75
CA SER A 268 -7.62 -2.34 -26.02
C SER A 268 -8.33 -2.31 -27.38
N PRO A 269 -8.42 -3.45 -28.08
CA PRO A 269 -9.12 -3.51 -29.36
C PRO A 269 -10.64 -3.28 -29.19
N GLY A 270 -11.27 -2.62 -30.15
CA GLY A 270 -12.70 -2.34 -30.14
C GLY A 270 -13.11 -1.15 -29.25
N GLY A 271 -12.15 -0.31 -28.82
CA GLY A 271 -12.49 0.89 -28.05
C GLY A 271 -13.46 1.82 -28.79
N GLY A 272 -14.52 2.25 -28.08
CA GLY A 272 -15.59 3.08 -28.67
C GLY A 272 -16.85 3.08 -27.81
N LEU A 273 -17.89 3.75 -28.30
CA LEU A 273 -19.23 3.67 -27.74
C LEU A 273 -20.09 2.74 -28.59
N TYR A 274 -20.94 1.98 -27.94
CA TYR A 274 -21.87 1.09 -28.61
C TYR A 274 -23.26 1.21 -27.98
N ARG A 275 -24.29 0.92 -28.78
CA ARG A 275 -25.68 0.91 -28.35
C ARG A 275 -26.33 -0.41 -28.80
N THR A 276 -27.16 -0.98 -27.95
CA THR A 276 -28.20 -1.94 -28.32
C THR A 276 -29.56 -1.26 -28.22
N ALA A 277 -30.51 -1.65 -29.06
CA ALA A 277 -31.90 -1.24 -28.99
C ALA A 277 -32.86 -2.46 -28.90
N ASP A 278 -32.30 -3.65 -28.73
CA ASP A 278 -33.02 -4.93 -28.74
C ASP A 278 -32.66 -5.82 -27.52
N GLY A 279 -32.20 -5.18 -26.44
CA GLY A 279 -31.88 -5.87 -25.20
C GLY A 279 -30.60 -6.71 -25.28
N GLY A 280 -29.64 -6.33 -26.13
CA GLY A 280 -28.34 -6.97 -26.23
C GLY A 280 -28.25 -8.09 -27.27
N ILE A 281 -29.28 -8.26 -28.14
CA ILE A 281 -29.25 -9.24 -29.24
C ILE A 281 -28.28 -8.75 -30.33
N SER A 282 -28.30 -7.44 -30.60
CA SER A 282 -27.35 -6.81 -31.53
C SER A 282 -26.82 -5.50 -30.96
N TRP A 283 -25.59 -5.14 -31.38
CA TRP A 283 -24.90 -3.93 -30.94
C TRP A 283 -24.40 -3.15 -32.14
N GLU A 284 -24.63 -1.84 -32.15
CA GLU A 284 -24.14 -0.93 -33.19
C GLU A 284 -23.09 0.03 -32.62
N PRO A 285 -21.97 0.27 -33.32
CA PRO A 285 -21.00 1.26 -32.92
C PRO A 285 -21.50 2.67 -33.18
N LEU A 286 -21.42 3.54 -32.21
CA LEU A 286 -21.68 4.97 -32.34
C LEU A 286 -20.41 5.67 -32.80
N THR A 287 -20.44 6.33 -33.99
CA THR A 287 -19.20 6.88 -34.57
C THR A 287 -19.36 8.31 -35.09
N VAL A 288 -20.58 8.78 -35.31
CA VAL A 288 -20.84 10.07 -35.97
C VAL A 288 -20.52 11.22 -35.01
N GLY A 289 -19.44 11.96 -35.30
CA GLY A 289 -18.99 13.11 -34.52
C GLY A 289 -18.12 12.74 -33.30
N LEU A 290 -17.83 11.46 -33.07
CA LEU A 290 -16.92 10.99 -32.02
C LEU A 290 -15.45 10.94 -32.48
N PRO A 291 -14.47 10.99 -31.56
CA PRO A 291 -13.06 10.82 -31.92
C PRO A 291 -12.80 9.45 -32.54
N ALA A 292 -11.99 9.41 -33.59
CA ALA A 292 -11.71 8.18 -34.36
C ALA A 292 -10.85 7.17 -33.60
N GLY A 293 -10.31 7.51 -32.43
CA GLY A 293 -9.51 6.64 -31.60
C GLY A 293 -9.07 7.37 -30.33
N PHE A 294 -8.85 6.61 -29.28
CA PHE A 294 -8.34 7.07 -27.98
C PHE A 294 -7.62 5.92 -27.29
N GLY A 295 -6.71 6.23 -26.37
CA GLY A 295 -5.89 5.22 -25.70
C GLY A 295 -6.22 5.02 -24.22
N GLY A 296 -7.11 5.84 -23.68
CA GLY A 296 -7.51 5.81 -22.28
C GLY A 296 -8.93 5.27 -22.10
N LYS A 297 -9.56 5.69 -21.02
CA LYS A 297 -10.86 5.25 -20.54
C LYS A 297 -11.98 6.16 -21.10
N PRO A 298 -13.05 5.62 -21.72
CA PRO A 298 -14.26 6.38 -22.02
C PRO A 298 -15.24 6.32 -20.85
N GLN A 299 -16.09 7.35 -20.74
CA GLN A 299 -17.15 7.43 -19.73
C GLN A 299 -18.41 8.07 -20.34
N LEU A 300 -19.57 7.70 -19.83
CA LEU A 300 -20.88 8.15 -20.25
C LEU A 300 -21.61 8.87 -19.13
N ALA A 301 -22.49 9.79 -19.50
CA ALA A 301 -23.53 10.30 -18.61
C ALA A 301 -24.82 10.52 -19.43
N LEU A 302 -25.96 10.20 -18.85
CA LEU A 302 -27.29 10.34 -19.46
C LEU A 302 -28.13 11.29 -18.61
N TYR A 303 -28.88 12.16 -19.28
CA TYR A 303 -29.84 13.05 -18.61
C TYR A 303 -31.22 12.36 -18.49
N GLU A 304 -31.51 11.79 -17.33
CA GLU A 304 -32.71 10.97 -17.11
C GLU A 304 -34.03 11.66 -17.48
N SER A 305 -34.14 12.98 -17.28
CA SER A 305 -35.35 13.75 -17.61
C SER A 305 -35.59 13.93 -19.12
N SER A 306 -34.53 13.75 -19.94
CA SER A 306 -34.58 13.72 -21.40
C SER A 306 -33.48 12.79 -21.90
N PRO A 307 -33.74 11.48 -21.95
CA PRO A 307 -32.71 10.46 -22.18
C PRO A 307 -32.05 10.50 -23.57
N ASP A 308 -32.58 11.31 -24.51
CA ASP A 308 -31.89 11.61 -25.76
C ASP A 308 -30.62 12.46 -25.56
N VAL A 309 -30.47 13.08 -24.39
CA VAL A 309 -29.31 13.90 -24.06
C VAL A 309 -28.26 13.07 -23.34
N LEU A 310 -27.11 12.87 -23.99
CA LEU A 310 -25.97 12.13 -23.45
C LEU A 310 -24.69 12.96 -23.50
N MET A 311 -23.79 12.64 -22.60
CA MET A 311 -22.40 13.10 -22.63
C MET A 311 -21.46 11.91 -22.72
N ALA A 312 -20.35 12.07 -23.43
CA ALA A 312 -19.28 11.09 -23.48
C ALA A 312 -17.92 11.78 -23.31
N GLY A 313 -17.14 11.31 -22.32
CA GLY A 313 -15.77 11.74 -22.11
C GLY A 313 -14.79 10.68 -22.60
N PHE A 314 -13.68 11.10 -23.23
CA PHE A 314 -12.63 10.21 -23.74
C PHE A 314 -11.28 10.64 -23.18
N GLY A 315 -10.68 9.78 -22.36
CA GLY A 315 -9.33 9.96 -21.86
C GLY A 315 -8.27 9.44 -22.83
N TRP A 316 -7.05 10.01 -22.76
CA TRP A 316 -6.00 9.72 -23.74
C TRP A 316 -4.75 9.10 -23.13
N GLY A 317 -4.86 7.91 -22.55
CA GLY A 317 -3.69 7.12 -22.15
C GLY A 317 -2.93 7.65 -20.93
N TYR A 318 -1.67 7.21 -20.79
CA TYR A 318 -0.84 7.39 -19.58
C TYR A 318 0.34 8.37 -19.76
N THR A 319 0.41 9.06 -20.90
CA THR A 319 1.45 10.07 -21.19
C THR A 319 0.82 11.43 -21.36
N GLY A 320 1.42 12.46 -20.76
CA GLY A 320 0.91 13.83 -20.87
C GLY A 320 0.89 14.38 -22.29
N GLY A 321 -0.06 15.30 -22.56
CA GLY A 321 -0.20 16.02 -23.82
C GLY A 321 -1.07 15.35 -24.87
N ALA A 322 -1.74 14.25 -24.52
CA ALA A 322 -2.71 13.60 -25.41
C ALA A 322 -4.11 14.23 -25.37
N GLY A 323 -4.46 14.90 -24.26
CA GLY A 323 -5.71 15.64 -24.13
C GLY A 323 -6.89 14.80 -23.63
N THR A 324 -8.04 15.46 -23.55
CA THR A 324 -9.34 14.86 -23.24
C THR A 324 -10.34 15.39 -24.26
N THR A 325 -11.28 14.55 -24.69
CA THR A 325 -12.37 14.98 -25.59
C THR A 325 -13.70 14.77 -24.90
N LEU A 326 -14.52 15.81 -24.80
CA LEU A 326 -15.87 15.76 -24.27
C LEU A 326 -16.87 15.98 -25.42
N CYS A 327 -17.76 15.03 -25.60
CA CYS A 327 -18.79 15.03 -26.64
C CYS A 327 -20.19 15.05 -26.03
N ARG A 328 -21.15 15.68 -26.73
CA ARG A 328 -22.56 15.73 -26.35
C ARG A 328 -23.43 15.26 -27.52
N SER A 329 -24.42 14.45 -27.21
CA SER A 329 -25.52 14.08 -28.11
C SER A 329 -26.83 14.66 -27.58
N GLU A 330 -27.79 14.97 -28.50
CA GLU A 330 -29.15 15.41 -28.20
C GLU A 330 -30.20 14.56 -28.96
N ASP A 331 -29.77 13.45 -29.54
CA ASP A 331 -30.59 12.59 -30.42
C ASP A 331 -30.40 11.09 -30.05
N GLY A 332 -30.22 10.78 -28.79
CA GLY A 332 -30.09 9.39 -28.32
C GLY A 332 -28.78 8.70 -28.74
N GLY A 333 -27.74 9.49 -29.06
CA GLY A 333 -26.44 8.96 -29.45
C GLY A 333 -26.25 8.78 -30.95
N ASP A 334 -27.23 9.14 -31.80
CA ASP A 334 -27.11 9.03 -33.26
C ASP A 334 -26.02 9.97 -33.81
N THR A 335 -25.96 11.19 -33.28
CA THR A 335 -24.91 12.16 -33.63
C THR A 335 -24.30 12.81 -32.37
N TRP A 336 -23.02 13.13 -32.45
CA TRP A 336 -22.27 13.72 -31.36
C TRP A 336 -21.57 15.01 -31.82
N THR A 337 -21.51 15.97 -30.91
CA THR A 337 -20.75 17.22 -31.09
C THR A 337 -19.67 17.31 -30.00
N THR A 338 -18.42 17.53 -30.42
CA THR A 338 -17.35 17.85 -29.44
C THR A 338 -17.63 19.21 -28.82
N VAL A 339 -17.85 19.26 -27.51
CA VAL A 339 -18.16 20.48 -26.76
C VAL A 339 -16.95 21.02 -26.00
N SER A 340 -15.96 20.17 -25.71
CA SER A 340 -14.70 20.61 -25.05
C SER A 340 -13.54 19.70 -25.39
N THR A 341 -12.34 20.29 -25.39
CA THR A 341 -11.04 19.58 -25.46
C THR A 341 -10.12 20.00 -24.31
N VAL A 342 -10.69 20.51 -23.24
CA VAL A 342 -9.95 20.80 -22.00
C VAL A 342 -9.42 19.50 -21.41
N ASP A 343 -8.11 19.46 -21.19
CA ASP A 343 -7.42 18.27 -20.67
C ASP A 343 -7.49 18.21 -19.14
N TYR A 344 -8.61 17.71 -18.61
CA TYR A 344 -8.85 17.59 -17.16
C TYR A 344 -8.28 16.29 -16.54
N SER A 345 -7.89 15.32 -17.34
CA SER A 345 -7.30 14.06 -16.90
C SER A 345 -5.79 13.98 -17.11
N THR A 346 -5.24 14.77 -18.01
CA THR A 346 -3.82 14.85 -18.40
C THR A 346 -3.23 13.45 -18.70
N TYR A 347 -2.23 12.99 -17.94
CA TYR A 347 -1.62 11.67 -18.10
C TYR A 347 -2.37 10.56 -17.34
N GLN A 348 -3.50 10.86 -16.68
CA GLN A 348 -4.35 9.91 -15.95
C GLN A 348 -5.62 9.52 -16.70
N GLY A 349 -5.74 9.85 -18.00
CA GLY A 349 -6.93 9.53 -18.79
C GLY A 349 -7.24 8.04 -18.97
N TRP A 350 -6.36 7.16 -18.56
CA TRP A 350 -6.55 5.71 -18.48
C TRP A 350 -7.04 5.27 -17.09
N TYR A 351 -6.92 6.13 -16.08
CA TYR A 351 -7.03 5.83 -14.66
C TYR A 351 -8.17 6.60 -14.01
N SER A 352 -7.97 7.88 -13.75
CA SER A 352 -8.97 8.81 -13.22
C SER A 352 -9.54 9.67 -14.38
N HIS A 353 -10.73 9.32 -14.85
CA HIS A 353 -11.42 10.01 -15.95
C HIS A 353 -12.91 9.76 -15.88
N LEU A 354 -13.68 10.82 -15.65
CA LEU A 354 -15.12 10.76 -15.44
C LEU A 354 -15.84 11.93 -16.09
N VAL A 355 -17.12 11.69 -16.39
CA VAL A 355 -18.10 12.72 -16.70
C VAL A 355 -19.39 12.45 -15.93
N GLY A 356 -19.98 13.49 -15.35
CA GLY A 356 -21.27 13.43 -14.68
C GLY A 356 -22.17 14.58 -15.14
N MET A 357 -23.46 14.31 -15.27
CA MET A 357 -24.46 15.29 -15.64
C MET A 357 -25.44 15.47 -14.50
N HIS A 358 -25.74 16.72 -14.14
CA HIS A 358 -26.68 17.00 -13.06
C HIS A 358 -28.09 16.51 -13.40
N PRO A 359 -28.75 15.68 -12.54
CA PRO A 359 -29.96 14.95 -12.91
C PRO A 359 -31.20 15.84 -13.21
N ARG A 360 -31.17 17.11 -12.83
CA ARG A 360 -32.29 18.07 -13.08
C ARG A 360 -31.92 19.21 -14.01
N ASP A 361 -30.66 19.30 -14.48
CA ASP A 361 -30.21 20.40 -15.35
C ASP A 361 -29.05 19.93 -16.24
N SER A 362 -29.36 19.52 -17.47
CA SER A 362 -28.40 18.99 -18.44
C SER A 362 -27.35 20.03 -18.90
N SER A 363 -27.51 21.30 -18.52
CA SER A 363 -26.48 22.32 -18.76
C SER A 363 -25.33 22.24 -17.76
N GLN A 364 -25.56 21.64 -16.57
CA GLN A 364 -24.53 21.45 -15.56
C GLN A 364 -23.84 20.10 -15.74
N VAL A 365 -22.55 20.15 -16.01
CA VAL A 365 -21.70 18.99 -16.27
C VAL A 365 -20.45 19.09 -15.38
N ILE A 366 -20.12 17.99 -14.71
CA ILE A 366 -18.86 17.82 -13.99
C ILE A 366 -17.98 16.86 -14.79
N CYS A 367 -16.73 17.27 -15.00
CA CYS A 367 -15.68 16.43 -15.54
C CYS A 367 -14.60 16.29 -14.48
N ALA A 368 -14.17 15.09 -14.20
CA ALA A 368 -13.19 14.82 -13.16
C ALA A 368 -12.07 13.89 -13.68
N GLY A 369 -10.90 14.13 -13.18
CA GLY A 369 -9.69 13.36 -13.44
C GLY A 369 -8.72 13.62 -12.31
N ILE A 370 -7.56 14.21 -12.59
CA ILE A 370 -6.66 14.70 -11.52
C ILE A 370 -7.37 15.80 -10.72
N GLU A 371 -8.06 16.69 -11.43
CA GLU A 371 -8.81 17.80 -10.85
C GLU A 371 -10.28 17.74 -11.27
N LEU A 372 -11.14 18.46 -10.54
CA LEU A 372 -12.55 18.60 -10.86
C LEU A 372 -12.81 19.87 -11.64
N TRP A 373 -13.57 19.75 -12.73
CA TRP A 373 -13.99 20.82 -13.62
C TRP A 373 -15.51 20.82 -13.76
N LYS A 374 -16.11 22.00 -13.84
CA LYS A 374 -17.55 22.17 -13.98
C LYS A 374 -17.89 23.08 -15.16
N SER A 375 -18.94 22.73 -15.88
CA SER A 375 -19.60 23.57 -16.87
C SER A 375 -21.03 23.84 -16.42
N THR A 376 -21.56 25.02 -16.76
CA THR A 376 -22.98 25.40 -16.68
C THR A 376 -23.57 25.68 -18.06
N THR A 377 -22.89 25.22 -19.11
CA THR A 377 -23.24 25.45 -20.51
C THR A 377 -23.19 24.16 -21.32
N GLY A 378 -23.58 23.02 -20.73
CA GLY A 378 -23.66 21.73 -21.40
C GLY A 378 -22.29 21.16 -21.80
N GLY A 379 -21.24 21.45 -21.03
CA GLY A 379 -19.89 20.95 -21.26
C GLY A 379 -18.99 21.89 -22.07
N SER A 380 -19.52 22.97 -22.69
CA SER A 380 -18.73 23.81 -23.59
C SER A 380 -17.77 24.80 -22.92
N ASN A 381 -18.00 25.13 -21.65
CA ASN A 381 -17.13 26.02 -20.88
C ASN A 381 -16.81 25.37 -19.53
N LEU A 382 -15.74 24.58 -19.51
CA LEU A 382 -15.25 23.93 -18.31
C LEU A 382 -14.38 24.90 -17.49
N VAL A 383 -14.73 25.04 -16.20
CA VAL A 383 -13.99 25.85 -15.22
C VAL A 383 -13.49 24.92 -14.12
N GLN A 384 -12.21 24.95 -13.86
CA GLN A 384 -11.60 24.19 -12.76
C GLN A 384 -12.15 24.66 -11.40
N LYS A 385 -12.58 23.73 -10.57
CA LYS A 385 -13.17 23.98 -9.24
C LYS A 385 -12.30 23.46 -8.10
N SER A 386 -11.46 22.49 -8.35
CA SER A 386 -10.54 21.99 -7.35
C SER A 386 -9.10 22.38 -7.62
N GLN A 387 -8.27 22.31 -6.59
CA GLN A 387 -6.84 22.54 -6.67
C GLN A 387 -6.06 21.47 -5.91
N SER A 388 -5.06 20.92 -6.58
CA SER A 388 -4.06 20.05 -5.97
C SER A 388 -3.14 20.88 -5.07
N ILE A 389 -3.39 20.81 -3.79
CA ILE A 389 -2.60 21.52 -2.78
C ILE A 389 -2.03 20.54 -1.75
N THR A 390 -0.91 20.92 -1.16
CA THR A 390 -0.31 20.16 -0.07
C THR A 390 -0.99 20.52 1.25
N VAL A 391 -1.57 19.52 1.92
CA VAL A 391 -2.22 19.66 3.23
C VAL A 391 -1.44 18.86 4.27
N HIS A 392 -0.70 19.54 5.13
CA HIS A 392 0.01 18.94 6.25
C HIS A 392 -0.79 19.00 7.56
N GLY A 393 -0.43 18.15 8.52
CA GLY A 393 -1.03 18.13 9.85
C GLY A 393 -1.95 16.94 10.07
N VAL A 394 -2.82 17.01 11.05
CA VAL A 394 -3.80 15.97 11.38
C VAL A 394 -5.15 16.39 10.80
N PRO A 395 -5.59 15.78 9.66
CA PRO A 395 -6.94 16.05 9.16
C PRO A 395 -7.97 15.65 10.19
N PRO A 396 -9.09 16.38 10.32
CA PRO A 396 -10.17 15.96 11.18
C PRO A 396 -10.82 14.68 10.65
N ALA A 397 -11.11 13.72 11.53
CA ALA A 397 -11.84 12.52 11.14
C ALA A 397 -13.27 12.86 10.70
N GLY A 398 -13.57 12.73 9.41
CA GLY A 398 -14.89 13.02 8.83
C GLY A 398 -15.28 14.49 8.78
N GLY A 399 -14.37 15.35 8.39
CA GLY A 399 -14.57 16.79 8.19
C GLY A 399 -13.67 17.36 7.08
N PRO A 400 -13.66 18.68 6.89
CA PRO A 400 -12.83 19.33 5.89
C PRO A 400 -11.36 19.00 6.10
N GLU A 401 -10.71 18.46 5.08
CA GLU A 401 -9.29 18.08 5.13
C GLU A 401 -8.36 19.19 4.64
N GLY A 402 -8.90 20.22 4.02
CA GLY A 402 -8.17 21.34 3.44
C GLY A 402 -9.06 22.57 3.29
N PRO A 403 -8.65 23.58 2.51
CA PRO A 403 -9.49 24.73 2.16
C PRO A 403 -10.70 24.31 1.33
N PRO A 404 -11.72 25.18 1.15
CA PRO A 404 -12.99 24.81 0.54
C PRO A 404 -12.88 24.26 -0.91
N ASP A 405 -11.84 24.62 -1.65
CA ASP A 405 -11.55 24.14 -3.00
C ASP A 405 -10.65 22.89 -3.03
N TYR A 406 -10.39 22.27 -1.87
CA TYR A 406 -9.63 21.04 -1.76
C TYR A 406 -10.52 19.81 -1.86
N ILE A 407 -10.28 18.98 -2.86
CA ILE A 407 -10.64 17.59 -2.96
C ILE A 407 -9.36 16.80 -3.28
N HIS A 408 -9.24 15.58 -2.80
CA HIS A 408 -8.08 14.77 -3.17
C HIS A 408 -8.08 14.50 -4.69
N VAL A 409 -6.89 14.51 -5.27
CA VAL A 409 -6.70 14.24 -6.72
C VAL A 409 -7.08 12.81 -7.10
N ASP A 410 -7.15 12.58 -8.41
CA ASP A 410 -7.48 11.29 -9.00
C ASP A 410 -8.85 10.77 -8.58
N ILE A 411 -9.89 11.33 -9.21
CA ILE A 411 -11.29 11.07 -8.91
C ILE A 411 -11.78 9.87 -9.74
N HIS A 412 -12.45 8.89 -9.09
CA HIS A 412 -12.89 7.62 -9.67
C HIS A 412 -14.40 7.44 -9.75
N SER A 413 -15.19 8.16 -8.94
CA SER A 413 -16.65 8.14 -9.02
C SER A 413 -17.26 9.51 -8.74
N ILE A 414 -18.42 9.76 -9.35
CA ILE A 414 -19.28 10.94 -9.16
C ILE A 414 -20.69 10.42 -8.95
N THR A 415 -21.25 10.66 -7.76
CA THR A 415 -22.58 10.16 -7.41
C THR A 415 -23.44 11.27 -6.83
N TYR A 416 -24.53 11.58 -7.54
CA TYR A 416 -25.48 12.61 -7.12
C TYR A 416 -26.46 12.08 -6.07
N HIS A 417 -26.71 12.88 -5.04
CA HIS A 417 -27.73 12.53 -4.05
C HIS A 417 -29.13 12.52 -4.71
N PRO A 418 -29.94 11.47 -4.58
CA PRO A 418 -31.20 11.31 -5.32
C PRO A 418 -32.21 12.41 -5.06
N ASP A 419 -32.34 12.89 -3.83
CA ASP A 419 -33.30 13.93 -3.43
C ASP A 419 -32.74 15.35 -3.53
N ALA A 420 -31.43 15.54 -3.38
CA ALA A 420 -30.74 16.82 -3.33
C ALA A 420 -29.51 16.83 -4.25
N PRO A 421 -29.67 16.93 -5.58
CA PRO A 421 -28.60 16.70 -6.54
C PRO A 421 -27.47 17.73 -6.53
N ASP A 422 -27.60 18.86 -5.84
CA ASP A 422 -26.47 19.74 -5.53
C ASP A 422 -25.52 19.10 -4.46
N THR A 423 -25.96 18.04 -3.79
CA THR A 423 -25.10 17.20 -2.96
C THR A 423 -24.52 16.09 -3.80
N ILE A 424 -23.19 16.07 -3.91
CA ILE A 424 -22.45 15.15 -4.78
C ILE A 424 -21.35 14.48 -3.97
N TYR A 425 -21.22 13.16 -4.12
CA TYR A 425 -20.15 12.39 -3.52
C TYR A 425 -19.13 11.95 -4.56
N PHE A 426 -17.88 11.88 -4.14
CA PHE A 426 -16.74 11.55 -4.97
C PHE A 426 -15.90 10.47 -4.31
N GLY A 427 -15.58 9.42 -5.03
CA GLY A 427 -14.52 8.48 -4.68
C GLY A 427 -13.20 8.97 -5.28
N THR A 428 -12.16 9.05 -4.48
CA THR A 428 -10.83 9.57 -4.87
C THR A 428 -9.71 8.66 -4.37
N ASP A 429 -8.46 8.92 -4.79
CA ASP A 429 -7.29 8.23 -4.20
C ASP A 429 -7.07 8.55 -2.72
N GLY A 430 -7.73 9.60 -2.19
CA GLY A 430 -7.71 9.98 -0.77
C GLY A 430 -8.98 9.63 0.00
N GLY A 431 -9.85 8.77 -0.54
CA GLY A 431 -11.09 8.35 0.13
C GLY A 431 -12.34 8.98 -0.45
N VAL A 432 -13.32 9.22 0.42
CA VAL A 432 -14.62 9.77 0.08
C VAL A 432 -14.67 11.25 0.39
N PHE A 433 -15.10 12.04 -0.59
CA PHE A 433 -15.34 13.48 -0.47
C PHE A 433 -16.77 13.81 -0.88
N ARG A 434 -17.29 14.96 -0.45
CA ARG A 434 -18.60 15.46 -0.91
C ARG A 434 -18.57 16.97 -1.15
N SER A 435 -19.48 17.41 -2.01
CA SER A 435 -19.89 18.80 -2.16
C SER A 435 -21.35 18.93 -1.75
N LEU A 436 -21.74 20.05 -1.17
CA LEU A 436 -23.14 20.38 -0.82
C LEU A 436 -23.71 21.52 -1.66
N ASP A 437 -22.94 22.01 -2.62
CA ASP A 437 -23.24 23.21 -3.42
C ASP A 437 -23.00 23.02 -4.93
N GLY A 438 -23.16 21.78 -5.38
CA GLY A 438 -23.06 21.44 -6.81
C GLY A 438 -21.63 21.45 -7.33
N GLY A 439 -20.62 21.17 -6.51
CA GLY A 439 -19.22 21.08 -6.90
C GLY A 439 -18.45 22.39 -6.84
N GLU A 440 -18.90 23.35 -6.00
CA GLU A 440 -18.17 24.60 -5.77
C GLU A 440 -17.20 24.50 -4.58
N THR A 441 -17.59 23.77 -3.52
CA THR A 441 -16.74 23.50 -2.36
C THR A 441 -16.80 22.03 -1.95
N PHE A 442 -15.78 21.55 -1.21
CA PHE A 442 -15.60 20.15 -0.89
C PHE A 442 -15.24 19.94 0.58
N GLU A 443 -15.66 18.80 1.12
CA GLU A 443 -15.23 18.33 2.43
C GLU A 443 -14.98 16.82 2.44
N GLY A 444 -14.02 16.34 3.26
CA GLY A 444 -13.72 14.93 3.44
C GLY A 444 -14.80 14.21 4.26
N CYS A 445 -15.09 12.97 3.88
CA CYS A 445 -16.02 12.08 4.56
C CYS A 445 -15.29 10.82 5.10
N ASN A 446 -14.02 10.93 5.50
CA ASN A 446 -13.13 9.79 5.79
C ASN A 446 -13.13 9.33 7.27
N GLY A 447 -14.04 9.81 8.11
CA GLY A 447 -14.08 9.45 9.53
C GLY A 447 -14.32 7.94 9.77
N GLY A 448 -13.29 7.21 10.18
CA GLY A 448 -13.33 5.76 10.38
C GLY A 448 -13.17 4.93 9.09
N TYR A 449 -12.96 5.55 7.93
CA TYR A 449 -12.77 4.88 6.65
C TYR A 449 -11.30 4.42 6.48
N GLN A 450 -10.96 3.27 7.06
CA GLN A 450 -9.59 2.77 7.15
C GLN A 450 -9.20 1.99 5.89
N THR A 451 -8.95 2.71 4.80
CA THR A 451 -8.63 2.14 3.49
C THR A 451 -7.27 2.57 2.96
N THR A 452 -6.43 3.17 3.80
CA THR A 452 -5.08 3.61 3.43
C THR A 452 -4.20 2.48 2.94
N GLN A 453 -3.41 2.78 1.91
CA GLN A 453 -2.55 1.83 1.21
C GLN A 453 -1.08 2.08 1.58
N PHE A 454 -0.59 1.40 2.61
CA PHE A 454 0.82 1.49 3.00
C PHE A 454 1.72 0.77 2.00
N TYR A 455 2.91 1.31 1.81
CA TYR A 455 4.05 0.66 1.16
C TYR A 455 4.99 0.00 2.19
N ASN A 456 6.00 -0.74 1.71
CA ASN A 456 7.10 -1.23 2.53
C ASN A 456 7.94 -0.09 3.11
N GLY A 457 8.64 -0.34 4.22
CA GLY A 457 9.44 0.63 4.94
C GLY A 457 8.69 1.33 6.07
N PHE A 458 7.72 0.63 6.69
CA PHE A 458 7.02 1.08 7.89
C PHE A 458 7.90 0.95 9.12
N SER A 459 7.91 1.96 9.99
CA SER A 459 8.77 2.02 11.18
C SER A 459 7.98 2.18 12.47
N SER A 460 8.33 1.39 13.50
CA SER A 460 7.92 1.59 14.89
C SER A 460 9.08 2.08 15.72
N SER A 461 8.83 2.97 16.67
CA SER A 461 9.86 3.40 17.60
C SER A 461 10.27 2.27 18.55
N ALA A 462 11.59 2.15 18.79
CA ALA A 462 12.13 1.19 19.72
C ALA A 462 11.87 1.56 21.18
N THR A 463 11.71 2.85 21.49
CA THR A 463 11.64 3.41 22.84
C THR A 463 10.29 4.04 23.20
N ASP A 464 9.46 4.35 22.21
CA ASP A 464 8.15 4.99 22.39
C ASP A 464 7.05 4.18 21.67
N SER A 465 6.26 3.43 22.41
CA SER A 465 5.17 2.62 21.87
C SER A 465 4.04 3.42 21.22
N ALA A 466 3.97 4.73 21.47
CA ALA A 466 3.01 5.63 20.84
C ALA A 466 3.51 6.26 19.54
N LEU A 467 4.66 5.84 19.03
CA LEU A 467 5.25 6.41 17.82
C LEU A 467 5.47 5.35 16.75
N ALA A 468 4.94 5.62 15.56
CA ALA A 468 5.20 4.87 14.34
C ALA A 468 5.04 5.77 13.12
N MET A 469 5.57 5.38 11.98
CA MET A 469 5.38 6.11 10.73
C MET A 469 5.46 5.17 9.53
N GLY A 470 4.84 5.60 8.43
CA GLY A 470 4.85 4.86 7.18
C GLY A 470 4.46 5.72 5.99
N GLY A 471 4.91 5.30 4.83
CA GLY A 471 4.56 5.92 3.56
C GLY A 471 3.28 5.32 2.98
N LEU A 472 2.43 6.17 2.43
CA LEU A 472 1.16 5.80 1.82
C LEU A 472 1.21 6.08 0.32
N GLN A 473 0.60 5.21 -0.45
CA GLN A 473 0.33 5.46 -1.84
C GLN A 473 -0.63 6.66 -1.95
N ASP A 474 -0.25 7.65 -2.75
CA ASP A 474 -0.98 8.89 -3.06
C ASP A 474 -1.33 9.77 -1.84
N ASN A 475 -1.07 9.32 -0.59
CA ASN A 475 -1.56 9.90 0.66
C ASN A 475 -0.47 10.27 1.68
N TYR A 476 0.66 10.78 1.23
CA TYR A 476 1.74 11.31 2.07
C TYR A 476 2.56 10.23 2.80
N THR A 477 3.62 10.63 3.46
CA THR A 477 4.16 9.93 4.63
C THR A 477 3.38 10.38 5.85
N THR A 478 3.05 9.45 6.74
CA THR A 478 2.21 9.70 7.92
C THR A 478 2.88 9.25 9.20
N VAL A 479 2.55 9.93 10.31
CA VAL A 479 3.09 9.67 11.65
C VAL A 479 1.95 9.38 12.63
N TYR A 480 2.06 8.26 13.35
CA TYR A 480 1.22 7.86 14.46
C TYR A 480 1.79 8.43 15.77
N HIS A 481 0.95 9.10 16.55
CA HIS A 481 1.29 9.68 17.85
C HIS A 481 0.43 9.11 18.99
N GLY A 482 0.09 7.80 18.92
CA GLY A 482 -0.73 7.16 19.95
C GLY A 482 -2.24 7.38 19.79
N SER A 483 -2.68 8.05 18.73
CA SER A 483 -4.07 8.26 18.36
C SER A 483 -4.36 7.62 17.00
N PRO A 484 -5.53 7.02 16.78
CA PRO A 484 -5.91 6.50 15.47
C PRO A 484 -6.01 7.57 14.38
N SER A 485 -6.08 8.85 14.73
CA SER A 485 -5.97 9.97 13.78
C SER A 485 -4.50 10.33 13.58
N TRP A 486 -3.98 10.06 12.36
CA TRP A 486 -2.57 10.21 12.01
C TRP A 486 -2.25 11.57 11.39
N GLN A 487 -1.00 11.98 11.52
CA GLN A 487 -0.49 13.23 10.95
C GLN A 487 0.10 13.00 9.55
N ARG A 488 -0.30 13.80 8.55
CA ARG A 488 0.34 13.91 7.23
C ARG A 488 1.58 14.80 7.31
N VAL A 489 2.73 14.35 6.80
CA VAL A 489 4.01 15.08 6.97
C VAL A 489 4.78 15.36 5.68
N LEU A 490 4.88 14.43 4.74
CA LEU A 490 5.62 14.58 3.48
C LEU A 490 4.70 14.28 2.30
N TYR A 491 4.64 15.20 1.35
CA TYR A 491 3.74 15.16 0.19
C TYR A 491 4.15 14.12 -0.86
N GLY A 492 3.16 13.61 -1.59
CA GLY A 492 3.29 12.64 -2.69
C GLY A 492 3.16 11.19 -2.18
N ASP A 493 3.62 10.23 -2.98
CA ASP A 493 3.77 8.85 -2.52
C ASP A 493 4.83 8.79 -1.44
N GLY A 494 4.41 8.55 -0.20
CA GLY A 494 5.32 8.25 0.89
C GLY A 494 5.91 6.85 0.69
N CYS A 495 7.22 6.72 0.91
CA CYS A 495 7.92 5.46 0.74
C CYS A 495 8.56 5.01 2.06
N TYR A 496 9.83 4.59 2.02
CA TYR A 496 10.54 4.12 3.21
C TYR A 496 10.62 5.18 4.30
N THR A 497 10.51 4.73 5.53
CA THR A 497 10.61 5.56 6.74
C THR A 497 11.60 4.95 7.73
N HIS A 498 12.12 5.75 8.65
CA HIS A 498 12.96 5.26 9.74
C HIS A 498 12.83 6.16 10.97
N ILE A 499 12.62 5.55 12.13
CA ILE A 499 12.66 6.21 13.43
C ILE A 499 13.98 5.84 14.10
N ARG A 500 14.79 6.83 14.48
CA ARG A 500 16.06 6.58 15.13
C ARG A 500 15.88 5.75 16.42
N SER A 501 16.60 4.64 16.52
CA SER A 501 16.44 3.67 17.62
C SER A 501 16.74 4.25 19.02
N THR A 502 17.65 5.26 19.10
CA THR A 502 18.11 5.87 20.36
C THR A 502 17.45 7.20 20.68
N ASP A 503 16.70 7.79 19.73
CA ASP A 503 16.11 9.13 19.86
C ASP A 503 14.83 9.20 19.00
N PRO A 504 13.65 9.04 19.60
CA PRO A 504 12.39 8.99 18.87
C PRO A 504 11.97 10.36 18.27
N ASP A 505 12.67 11.45 18.61
CA ASP A 505 12.40 12.75 18.01
C ASP A 505 13.01 12.87 16.60
N VAL A 506 13.93 11.97 16.24
CA VAL A 506 14.58 11.97 14.92
C VAL A 506 13.93 10.95 14.00
N LEU A 507 13.27 11.48 12.96
CA LEU A 507 12.55 10.73 11.95
C LEU A 507 13.15 10.94 10.56
N TYR A 508 13.06 9.93 9.71
CA TYR A 508 13.42 10.01 8.29
C TYR A 508 12.28 9.51 7.43
N GLY A 509 12.06 10.13 6.28
CA GLY A 509 11.07 9.70 5.30
C GLY A 509 11.53 9.99 3.88
N SER A 510 11.06 9.19 2.93
CA SER A 510 11.41 9.34 1.52
C SER A 510 10.17 9.40 0.63
N SER A 511 10.37 9.88 -0.59
CA SER A 511 9.44 9.78 -1.70
C SER A 511 9.90 8.73 -2.72
N GLN A 512 9.06 8.44 -3.71
CA GLN A 512 9.33 7.45 -4.76
C GLN A 512 10.68 7.71 -5.45
N TYR A 513 11.38 6.63 -5.82
CA TYR A 513 12.73 6.62 -6.42
C TYR A 513 13.80 7.28 -5.53
N LEU A 514 13.54 7.43 -4.23
CA LEU A 514 14.34 8.25 -3.31
C LEU A 514 14.62 9.66 -3.88
N GLY A 515 13.67 10.19 -4.64
CA GLY A 515 13.74 11.53 -5.21
C GLY A 515 13.77 12.64 -4.16
N GLY A 516 13.40 12.31 -2.91
CA GLY A 516 13.57 13.14 -1.71
C GLY A 516 13.83 12.26 -0.50
N LEU A 517 14.92 12.55 0.22
CA LEU A 517 15.16 12.05 1.57
C LEU A 517 15.06 13.23 2.54
N TYR A 518 14.21 13.09 3.53
CA TYR A 518 13.91 14.14 4.49
C TYR A 518 14.18 13.66 5.90
N ARG A 519 14.50 14.60 6.79
CA ARG A 519 14.70 14.35 8.22
C ARG A 519 13.94 15.37 9.04
N SER A 520 13.33 14.90 10.10
CA SER A 520 12.81 15.68 11.23
C SER A 520 13.70 15.45 12.45
N ASP A 521 13.85 16.48 13.28
CA ASP A 521 14.54 16.43 14.58
C ASP A 521 13.56 16.79 15.73
N ASP A 522 12.25 16.78 15.46
CA ASP A 522 11.17 17.22 16.36
C ASP A 522 9.87 16.40 16.21
N ARG A 523 9.99 15.08 16.03
CA ARG A 523 8.88 14.13 15.91
C ARG A 523 7.94 14.41 14.74
N GLY A 524 8.46 14.94 13.62
CA GLY A 524 7.69 15.16 12.41
C GLY A 524 6.97 16.51 12.32
N GLN A 525 7.25 17.45 13.23
CA GLN A 525 6.66 18.79 13.15
C GLN A 525 7.32 19.64 12.06
N ASN A 526 8.65 19.55 11.92
CA ASN A 526 9.40 20.24 10.87
C ASN A 526 10.31 19.25 10.14
N TRP A 527 10.43 19.41 8.84
CA TRP A 527 11.20 18.55 7.97
C TRP A 527 12.22 19.34 7.18
N ARG A 528 13.44 18.81 7.07
CA ARG A 528 14.46 19.34 6.20
C ARG A 528 14.88 18.33 5.14
N TYR A 529 15.05 18.80 3.93
CA TYR A 529 15.56 17.99 2.83
C TYR A 529 17.05 17.70 3.08
N LEU A 530 17.45 16.43 3.01
CA LEU A 530 18.84 16.02 3.19
C LEU A 530 19.61 16.00 1.87
N GLY A 531 18.90 15.88 0.75
CA GLY A 531 19.54 15.68 -0.55
C GLY A 531 20.17 14.29 -0.67
N GLY A 532 21.08 14.17 -1.62
CA GLY A 532 21.88 12.97 -1.87
C GLY A 532 22.46 13.05 -3.28
N ASN A 533 23.76 12.77 -3.45
CA ASN A 533 24.35 12.62 -4.77
C ASN A 533 24.13 11.19 -5.28
N PHE A 534 22.88 10.72 -5.20
CA PHE A 534 22.52 9.38 -5.62
C PHE A 534 22.61 9.23 -7.13
N GLN A 535 23.05 8.08 -7.58
CA GLN A 535 23.18 7.73 -9.00
C GLN A 535 22.82 6.26 -9.21
N GLY A 536 22.60 5.87 -10.46
CA GLY A 536 22.21 4.52 -10.84
C GLY A 536 20.71 4.33 -10.97
N GLN A 537 20.31 3.08 -11.21
CA GLN A 537 18.88 2.71 -11.32
C GLN A 537 18.25 2.66 -9.94
N ALA A 538 17.06 3.20 -9.83
CA ALA A 538 16.25 3.21 -8.61
C ALA A 538 14.97 2.41 -8.81
N ASN A 539 14.54 1.69 -7.78
CA ASN A 539 13.19 1.14 -7.73
C ASN A 539 12.17 2.24 -7.42
N PHE A 540 10.91 1.98 -7.73
CA PHE A 540 9.81 2.86 -7.30
C PHE A 540 9.83 3.06 -5.77
N LEU A 541 9.99 1.98 -5.01
CA LEU A 541 10.28 1.99 -3.58
C LEU A 541 11.78 1.73 -3.39
N THR A 542 12.59 2.78 -3.35
CA THR A 542 14.03 2.70 -3.15
C THR A 542 14.32 2.62 -1.64
N PRO A 543 14.97 1.53 -1.15
CA PRO A 543 15.17 1.34 0.28
C PRO A 543 16.30 2.22 0.83
N PHE A 544 16.12 2.67 2.08
CA PHE A 544 17.19 3.17 2.92
C PHE A 544 17.01 2.68 4.36
N ILE A 545 18.12 2.50 5.07
CA ILE A 545 18.14 2.10 6.48
C ILE A 545 19.15 2.94 7.26
N PHE A 546 18.92 3.05 8.59
CA PHE A 546 19.95 3.50 9.53
C PHE A 546 20.21 2.38 10.54
N CYS A 547 21.50 2.19 10.88
CA CYS A 547 21.91 1.09 11.73
C CYS A 547 21.51 1.32 13.19
N THR A 548 21.19 0.25 13.90
CA THR A 548 20.85 0.33 15.32
C THR A 548 22.09 0.54 16.19
N ALA A 549 23.23 -0.08 15.83
CA ALA A 549 24.47 0.00 16.59
C ALA A 549 25.08 1.41 16.59
N ASP A 550 25.06 2.11 15.46
CA ASP A 550 25.34 3.55 15.37
C ASP A 550 24.30 4.23 14.46
N PRO A 551 23.33 4.96 15.04
CA PRO A 551 22.26 5.60 14.28
C PRO A 551 22.67 6.74 13.36
N LYS A 552 23.96 7.07 13.28
CA LYS A 552 24.53 8.00 12.28
C LYS A 552 24.95 7.28 11.01
N VAL A 553 25.16 5.97 11.08
CA VAL A 553 25.50 5.12 9.94
C VAL A 553 24.21 4.67 9.27
N GLY A 554 24.15 4.78 7.97
CA GLY A 554 23.01 4.32 7.17
C GLY A 554 23.40 3.95 5.76
N TYR A 555 22.53 3.23 5.09
CA TYR A 555 22.69 2.74 3.73
C TYR A 555 21.47 3.07 2.88
N ALA A 556 21.71 3.33 1.59
CA ALA A 556 20.66 3.54 0.59
C ALA A 556 20.99 2.72 -0.67
N GLY A 557 19.95 2.04 -1.23
CA GLY A 557 20.11 1.10 -2.31
C GLY A 557 19.55 1.60 -3.64
N PHE A 558 20.46 1.75 -4.62
CA PHE A 558 20.18 1.94 -6.04
C PHE A 558 20.77 0.73 -6.78
N SER A 559 21.12 0.82 -8.06
CA SER A 559 22.05 -0.16 -8.64
C SER A 559 23.45 -0.05 -7.99
N TYR A 560 23.77 1.11 -7.41
CA TYR A 560 24.88 1.33 -6.48
C TYR A 560 24.39 1.32 -5.03
N ILE A 561 25.27 1.00 -4.10
CA ILE A 561 25.02 1.20 -2.66
C ILE A 561 25.70 2.48 -2.18
N PHE A 562 24.98 3.22 -1.39
CA PHE A 562 25.45 4.44 -0.73
C PHE A 562 25.49 4.26 0.78
N ARG A 563 26.49 4.87 1.43
CA ARG A 563 26.64 4.89 2.88
C ARG A 563 26.73 6.31 3.41
N THR A 564 26.16 6.55 4.57
CA THR A 564 26.37 7.75 5.38
C THR A 564 26.93 7.38 6.75
N ILE A 565 27.74 8.27 7.35
CA ILE A 565 28.25 8.14 8.73
C ILE A 565 27.89 9.37 9.58
N ASN A 566 27.05 10.26 9.06
CA ASN A 566 26.70 11.52 9.73
C ASN A 566 25.19 11.79 9.73
N GLY A 567 24.37 10.71 9.73
CA GLY A 567 22.93 10.80 9.81
C GLY A 567 22.26 11.35 8.56
N GLY A 568 22.79 10.98 7.38
CA GLY A 568 22.23 11.31 6.08
C GLY A 568 22.62 12.69 5.52
N GLN A 569 23.52 13.45 6.19
CA GLN A 569 23.94 14.76 5.69
C GLN A 569 24.83 14.67 4.44
N TYR A 570 25.59 13.59 4.35
CA TYR A 570 26.41 13.29 3.19
C TYR A 570 26.42 11.78 2.95
N TRP A 571 26.36 11.41 1.66
CA TRP A 571 26.37 10.03 1.20
C TRP A 571 27.53 9.80 0.24
N TYR A 572 28.22 8.69 0.38
CA TYR A 572 29.29 8.28 -0.52
C TYR A 572 29.00 6.89 -1.06
N VAL A 573 29.39 6.67 -2.31
CA VAL A 573 29.21 5.39 -3.01
C VAL A 573 30.22 4.37 -2.48
N LEU A 574 29.77 3.14 -2.33
CA LEU A 574 30.55 2.01 -1.87
C LEU A 574 31.02 1.11 -3.03
N ASN A 575 31.64 -0.03 -2.70
CA ASN A 575 32.05 -1.08 -3.63
C ASN A 575 32.94 -0.55 -4.74
N ASP A 576 33.94 0.27 -4.41
CA ASP A 576 34.84 0.93 -5.38
C ASP A 576 34.07 1.68 -6.49
N ALA A 577 32.90 2.24 -6.18
CA ALA A 577 31.98 2.85 -7.12
C ALA A 577 31.55 1.92 -8.27
N GLN A 578 31.40 0.62 -7.98
CA GLN A 578 30.82 -0.37 -8.89
C GLN A 578 29.37 -0.68 -8.48
N GLU A 579 28.53 -0.95 -9.46
CA GLU A 579 27.21 -1.51 -9.23
C GLU A 579 27.32 -2.93 -8.67
N LEU A 580 26.29 -3.42 -7.96
CA LEU A 580 26.27 -4.80 -7.47
C LEU A 580 26.17 -5.80 -8.64
N ASP A 581 25.07 -5.72 -9.39
CA ASP A 581 24.78 -6.57 -10.55
C ASP A 581 24.08 -5.80 -11.69
N GLY A 582 23.98 -4.48 -11.58
CA GLY A 582 23.26 -3.62 -12.50
C GLY A 582 21.76 -3.52 -12.26
N ASN A 583 21.19 -4.38 -11.39
CA ASN A 583 19.80 -4.29 -10.97
C ASN A 583 19.64 -3.29 -9.82
N PRO A 584 18.49 -2.61 -9.70
CA PRO A 584 18.23 -1.76 -8.55
C PRO A 584 18.00 -2.59 -7.29
N VAL A 585 18.54 -2.14 -6.17
CA VAL A 585 18.33 -2.75 -4.85
C VAL A 585 16.87 -2.56 -4.43
N LEU A 586 16.26 -3.62 -3.92
CA LEU A 586 14.87 -3.67 -3.49
C LEU A 586 14.72 -3.70 -1.97
N SER A 587 15.64 -4.37 -1.27
CA SER A 587 15.61 -4.56 0.18
C SER A 587 16.98 -4.41 0.79
N LEU A 588 17.04 -3.89 2.03
CA LEU A 588 18.25 -3.69 2.81
C LEU A 588 18.01 -4.09 4.26
N ALA A 589 18.96 -4.80 4.88
CA ALA A 589 18.95 -5.10 6.30
C ALA A 589 20.36 -5.04 6.89
N ALA A 590 20.48 -4.49 8.10
CA ALA A 590 21.76 -4.39 8.82
C ALA A 590 21.70 -5.17 10.14
N SER A 591 22.86 -5.67 10.59
CA SER A 591 23.00 -6.24 11.93
C SER A 591 22.69 -5.18 12.99
N SER A 592 22.05 -5.60 14.09
CA SER A 592 21.79 -4.75 15.25
C SER A 592 23.05 -4.39 16.04
N TYR A 593 24.15 -5.11 15.83
CA TYR A 593 25.41 -4.99 16.59
C TYR A 593 26.58 -4.51 15.76
N ASN A 594 26.52 -4.71 14.43
CA ASN A 594 27.63 -4.41 13.52
C ASN A 594 27.14 -3.59 12.33
N ASN A 595 27.51 -2.30 12.32
CA ASN A 595 27.12 -1.39 11.24
C ASN A 595 27.68 -1.78 9.85
N ASP A 596 28.70 -2.62 9.81
CA ASP A 596 29.40 -3.03 8.61
C ASP A 596 28.89 -4.37 8.06
N LEU A 597 28.01 -5.07 8.80
CA LEU A 597 27.30 -6.27 8.34
C LEU A 597 25.93 -5.89 7.80
N VAL A 598 25.81 -5.87 6.50
CA VAL A 598 24.58 -5.46 5.79
C VAL A 598 24.28 -6.40 4.63
N PHE A 599 23.00 -6.65 4.41
CA PHE A 599 22.47 -7.43 3.30
C PHE A 599 21.68 -6.55 2.34
N ALA A 600 21.78 -6.83 1.05
CA ALA A 600 21.07 -6.14 -0.02
C ALA A 600 20.49 -7.12 -1.02
N GLY A 601 19.16 -7.06 -1.24
CA GLY A 601 18.50 -7.83 -2.27
C GLY A 601 18.23 -6.98 -3.50
N THR A 602 18.53 -7.48 -4.72
CA THR A 602 18.31 -6.77 -5.98
C THR A 602 17.03 -7.23 -6.68
N ALA A 603 16.33 -6.33 -7.37
CA ALA A 603 15.16 -6.65 -8.17
C ALA A 603 15.58 -7.24 -9.53
N PRO A 604 14.94 -8.30 -10.06
CA PRO A 604 15.35 -8.95 -11.31
C PRO A 604 14.86 -8.16 -12.54
N VAL A 605 15.39 -6.95 -12.73
CA VAL A 605 15.00 -6.05 -13.84
C VAL A 605 15.82 -6.31 -15.09
N PHE A 606 17.15 -6.48 -14.95
CA PHE A 606 18.09 -6.69 -16.05
C PHE A 606 18.70 -8.09 -16.05
N GLY A 607 18.25 -8.96 -15.16
CA GLY A 607 18.75 -10.31 -15.00
C GLY A 607 18.09 -10.97 -13.81
N ARG A 608 18.69 -12.03 -13.30
CA ARG A 608 18.26 -12.71 -12.09
C ARG A 608 18.40 -11.79 -10.88
N ALA A 609 17.51 -11.95 -9.90
CA ALA A 609 17.66 -11.36 -8.57
C ALA A 609 18.85 -11.97 -7.82
N HIS A 610 19.59 -11.14 -7.10
CA HIS A 610 20.69 -11.58 -6.25
C HIS A 610 20.52 -11.05 -4.81
N LEU A 611 21.15 -11.76 -3.89
CA LEU A 611 21.35 -11.31 -2.52
C LEU A 611 22.84 -11.10 -2.27
N PHE A 612 23.19 -9.91 -1.85
CA PHE A 612 24.57 -9.51 -1.53
C PHE A 612 24.74 -9.27 -0.04
N ARG A 613 25.97 -9.43 0.43
CA ARG A 613 26.39 -9.16 1.80
C ARG A 613 27.66 -8.31 1.82
N THR A 614 27.78 -7.38 2.75
CA THR A 614 29.07 -6.80 3.18
C THR A 614 29.31 -7.15 4.65
N ILE A 615 30.58 -7.34 5.01
CA ILE A 615 31.04 -7.55 6.41
C ILE A 615 32.03 -6.47 6.86
N ASP A 616 32.50 -5.64 5.94
CA ASP A 616 33.43 -4.52 6.18
C ASP A 616 32.79 -3.15 5.93
N GLY A 617 31.52 -3.16 5.50
CA GLY A 617 30.74 -1.96 5.22
C GLY A 617 31.10 -1.25 3.92
N ASP A 618 31.88 -1.88 3.03
CA ASP A 618 32.28 -1.31 1.74
C ASP A 618 32.20 -2.33 0.59
N HIS A 619 32.87 -3.48 0.69
CA HIS A 619 32.92 -4.50 -0.37
C HIS A 619 31.77 -5.50 -0.23
N TRP A 620 31.16 -5.83 -1.37
CA TRP A 620 29.96 -6.68 -1.42
C TRP A 620 30.25 -8.03 -2.11
N GLU A 621 29.79 -9.09 -1.52
CA GLU A 621 29.88 -10.44 -2.07
C GLU A 621 28.49 -11.02 -2.34
N ASP A 622 28.35 -11.77 -3.43
CA ASP A 622 27.12 -12.48 -3.78
C ASP A 622 26.96 -13.73 -2.89
N VAL A 623 25.87 -13.73 -2.12
CA VAL A 623 25.47 -14.83 -1.22
C VAL A 623 24.15 -15.48 -1.63
N THR A 624 23.74 -15.31 -2.88
CA THR A 624 22.48 -15.81 -3.42
C THR A 624 22.37 -17.35 -3.31
N GLY A 625 23.44 -18.07 -3.62
CA GLY A 625 23.45 -19.54 -3.52
C GLY A 625 22.25 -20.20 -4.21
N ILE A 626 21.47 -20.97 -3.45
CA ILE A 626 20.30 -21.73 -3.91
C ILE A 626 18.97 -20.96 -3.83
N LEU A 627 18.98 -19.70 -3.41
CA LEU A 627 17.78 -18.88 -3.30
C LEU A 627 17.02 -18.82 -4.64
N PRO A 628 15.68 -18.73 -4.62
CA PRO A 628 14.88 -18.68 -5.84
C PRO A 628 15.13 -17.38 -6.61
N ASP A 629 15.03 -17.48 -7.94
CA ASP A 629 15.01 -16.29 -8.79
C ASP A 629 13.63 -15.62 -8.70
N ARG A 630 13.45 -14.79 -7.71
CA ARG A 630 12.24 -14.01 -7.38
C ARG A 630 12.67 -12.68 -6.76
N TYR A 631 11.74 -11.76 -6.62
CA TYR A 631 11.96 -10.49 -5.90
C TYR A 631 12.20 -10.75 -4.40
N PRO A 632 13.40 -10.52 -3.86
CA PRO A 632 13.68 -10.58 -2.42
C PRO A 632 13.15 -9.30 -1.76
N VAL A 633 11.88 -9.33 -1.36
CA VAL A 633 11.14 -8.11 -0.97
C VAL A 633 11.58 -7.59 0.39
N ASP A 634 11.89 -8.50 1.32
CA ASP A 634 12.32 -8.11 2.66
C ASP A 634 13.35 -9.07 3.23
N ILE A 635 14.23 -8.52 4.08
CA ILE A 635 15.32 -9.23 4.73
C ILE A 635 15.31 -8.86 6.22
N ALA A 636 15.42 -9.85 7.10
CA ALA A 636 15.61 -9.63 8.52
C ALA A 636 16.92 -10.29 9.00
N VAL A 637 17.75 -9.53 9.70
CA VAL A 637 18.88 -10.06 10.46
C VAL A 637 18.41 -10.29 11.90
N ASP A 638 18.66 -11.48 12.42
CA ASP A 638 18.28 -11.83 13.78
C ASP A 638 18.86 -10.82 14.78
N PRO A 639 18.03 -10.18 15.60
CA PRO A 639 18.46 -9.11 16.51
C PRO A 639 19.29 -9.61 17.69
N VAL A 640 19.45 -10.93 17.86
CA VAL A 640 20.25 -11.56 18.93
C VAL A 640 21.48 -12.26 18.37
N LEU A 641 21.34 -12.95 17.24
CA LEU A 641 22.40 -13.73 16.61
C LEU A 641 22.47 -13.36 15.12
N ASP A 642 23.29 -12.39 14.77
CA ASP A 642 23.38 -11.80 13.44
C ASP A 642 23.88 -12.75 12.33
N SER A 643 24.36 -13.97 12.68
CA SER A 643 24.58 -15.03 11.70
C SER A 643 23.28 -15.60 11.13
N ASN A 644 22.16 -15.45 11.84
CA ASN A 644 20.86 -15.83 11.35
C ASN A 644 20.26 -14.72 10.50
N VAL A 645 19.93 -15.06 9.25
CA VAL A 645 19.35 -14.13 8.30
C VAL A 645 18.15 -14.77 7.64
N TYR A 646 17.09 -14.01 7.51
CA TYR A 646 15.85 -14.43 6.89
C TYR A 646 15.59 -13.58 5.67
N VAL A 647 15.12 -14.19 4.58
CA VAL A 647 14.70 -13.48 3.37
C VAL A 647 13.38 -14.02 2.87
N VAL A 648 12.49 -13.10 2.45
CA VAL A 648 11.19 -13.46 1.90
C VAL A 648 11.04 -12.97 0.46
N PHE A 649 10.26 -13.74 -0.31
CA PHE A 649 10.15 -13.59 -1.75
C PHE A 649 8.72 -13.37 -2.20
N SER A 650 8.54 -12.45 -3.15
CA SER A 650 7.28 -12.23 -3.86
C SER A 650 7.08 -13.27 -4.97
N GLY A 651 5.89 -13.26 -5.59
CA GLY A 651 5.52 -14.13 -6.70
C GLY A 651 4.71 -15.36 -6.26
N PHE A 652 4.61 -16.34 -7.15
CA PHE A 652 3.89 -17.60 -6.98
C PHE A 652 4.74 -18.78 -7.44
N GLY A 653 4.38 -20.00 -7.00
CA GLY A 653 5.04 -21.23 -7.43
C GLY A 653 6.48 -21.38 -6.92
N THR A 654 6.76 -20.85 -5.73
CA THR A 654 8.08 -20.92 -5.11
C THR A 654 7.97 -21.05 -3.60
N SER A 655 9.06 -21.38 -2.91
CA SER A 655 9.14 -21.17 -1.47
C SER A 655 9.35 -19.69 -1.17
N HIS A 656 8.59 -19.18 -0.21
CA HIS A 656 8.51 -17.75 0.07
C HIS A 656 9.38 -17.30 1.23
N ALA A 657 9.93 -18.20 2.04
CA ALA A 657 10.75 -17.85 3.20
C ALA A 657 11.99 -18.74 3.30
N TRP A 658 13.14 -18.14 3.51
CA TRP A 658 14.44 -18.82 3.58
C TRP A 658 15.24 -18.30 4.78
N ARG A 659 16.04 -19.17 5.37
CA ARG A 659 16.91 -18.89 6.51
C ARG A 659 18.35 -19.27 6.22
N SER A 660 19.28 -18.44 6.65
CA SER A 660 20.70 -18.76 6.80
C SER A 660 21.06 -18.73 8.29
N VAL A 661 22.06 -19.50 8.70
CA VAL A 661 22.63 -19.50 10.05
C VAL A 661 24.13 -19.16 10.05
N ASP A 662 24.66 -18.79 8.90
CA ASP A 662 26.06 -18.53 8.62
C ASP A 662 26.26 -17.27 7.76
N TRP A 663 25.49 -16.22 8.07
CA TRP A 663 25.53 -14.90 7.37
C TRP A 663 25.28 -15.00 5.86
N GLY A 664 24.42 -15.91 5.40
CA GLY A 664 24.11 -16.10 3.99
C GLY A 664 25.06 -17.06 3.25
N GLY A 665 25.99 -17.72 3.93
CA GLY A 665 26.88 -18.70 3.31
C GLY A 665 26.13 -19.93 2.80
N THR A 666 25.11 -20.37 3.51
CA THR A 666 24.15 -21.41 3.10
C THR A 666 22.73 -21.05 3.43
N TRP A 667 21.77 -21.57 2.66
CA TRP A 667 20.35 -21.27 2.80
C TRP A 667 19.51 -22.52 3.00
N GLN A 668 18.53 -22.42 3.87
CA GLN A 668 17.52 -23.45 4.16
C GLN A 668 16.13 -22.90 3.81
N ASP A 669 15.35 -23.68 3.09
CA ASP A 669 13.93 -23.43 2.87
C ASP A 669 13.15 -23.64 4.16
N ILE A 670 12.48 -22.57 4.63
CA ILE A 670 11.59 -22.58 5.81
C ILE A 670 10.16 -22.20 5.43
N GLY A 671 9.85 -22.03 4.14
CA GLY A 671 8.53 -21.62 3.64
C GLY A 671 7.50 -22.76 3.57
N THR A 672 7.88 -23.99 3.90
CA THR A 672 6.95 -25.15 3.85
C THR A 672 5.77 -24.93 4.80
N GLY A 673 4.56 -24.93 4.25
CA GLY A 673 3.32 -24.69 5.01
C GLY A 673 2.78 -23.26 4.91
N LEU A 674 3.56 -22.30 4.45
CA LEU A 674 3.04 -20.98 4.10
C LEU A 674 2.18 -21.04 2.82
N PRO A 675 1.17 -20.17 2.69
CA PRO A 675 0.41 -20.03 1.43
C PRO A 675 1.30 -19.61 0.27
N ASP A 676 1.05 -20.14 -0.92
CA ASP A 676 1.76 -19.80 -2.16
C ASP A 676 1.23 -18.48 -2.73
N VAL A 677 1.59 -17.37 -2.10
CA VAL A 677 1.29 -16.00 -2.52
C VAL A 677 2.48 -15.09 -2.23
N PRO A 678 2.57 -13.93 -2.89
CA PRO A 678 3.59 -12.94 -2.60
C PRO A 678 3.76 -12.70 -1.12
N THR A 679 4.96 -12.91 -0.58
CA THR A 679 5.31 -12.64 0.81
C THR A 679 6.15 -11.38 0.86
N ASN A 680 5.70 -10.41 1.65
CA ASN A 680 6.13 -9.01 1.55
C ASN A 680 6.98 -8.55 2.75
N ALA A 681 6.87 -9.23 3.89
CA ALA A 681 7.54 -8.79 5.11
C ALA A 681 7.97 -9.97 6.00
N VAL A 682 9.07 -9.79 6.74
CA VAL A 682 9.56 -10.71 7.75
C VAL A 682 10.05 -9.94 8.99
N ALA A 683 9.69 -10.41 10.18
CA ALA A 683 10.16 -9.84 11.44
C ALA A 683 10.53 -10.96 12.43
N VAL A 684 11.58 -10.73 13.22
CA VAL A 684 12.08 -11.66 14.24
C VAL A 684 11.88 -11.06 15.62
N ASP A 685 11.31 -11.82 16.54
CA ASP A 685 11.13 -11.36 17.93
C ASP A 685 12.51 -11.16 18.61
N PRO A 686 12.82 -9.94 19.08
CA PRO A 686 14.12 -9.67 19.68
C PRO A 686 14.34 -10.36 21.04
N LEU A 687 13.30 -10.91 21.67
CA LEU A 687 13.41 -11.65 22.91
C LEU A 687 13.37 -13.18 22.68
N TYR A 688 12.60 -13.61 21.69
CA TYR A 688 12.45 -15.02 21.31
C TYR A 688 12.79 -15.19 19.83
N PRO A 689 14.06 -15.28 19.42
CA PRO A 689 14.47 -15.27 18.02
C PRO A 689 14.01 -16.49 17.21
N ASP A 690 13.49 -17.53 17.86
CA ASP A 690 12.80 -18.63 17.17
C ASP A 690 11.35 -18.25 16.77
N HIS A 691 10.83 -17.12 17.26
CA HIS A 691 9.55 -16.56 16.85
C HIS A 691 9.74 -15.65 15.64
N ILE A 692 9.30 -16.14 14.49
CA ILE A 692 9.39 -15.45 13.20
C ILE A 692 8.00 -15.13 12.72
N TYR A 693 7.78 -13.88 12.29
CA TYR A 693 6.51 -13.41 11.72
C TYR A 693 6.71 -13.12 10.25
N VAL A 694 5.76 -13.52 9.41
CA VAL A 694 5.74 -13.16 7.99
C VAL A 694 4.39 -12.58 7.59
N GLY A 695 4.43 -11.54 6.76
CA GLY A 695 3.27 -10.91 6.14
C GLY A 695 3.21 -11.20 4.66
N ASN A 696 2.03 -11.55 4.14
CA ASN A 696 1.83 -11.85 2.73
C ASN A 696 0.53 -11.24 2.18
N ASP A 697 0.19 -11.52 0.92
CA ASP A 697 -1.02 -11.00 0.27
C ASP A 697 -2.36 -11.58 0.81
N LEU A 698 -2.31 -12.38 1.88
CA LEU A 698 -3.51 -12.92 2.53
C LEU A 698 -3.63 -12.52 4.01
N SER A 699 -2.50 -12.54 4.76
CA SER A 699 -2.55 -12.37 6.21
C SER A 699 -1.15 -12.30 6.82
N VAL A 700 -1.08 -12.44 8.14
CA VAL A 700 0.16 -12.61 8.91
C VAL A 700 0.24 -14.04 9.44
N TYR A 701 1.43 -14.62 9.43
CA TYR A 701 1.74 -15.95 9.92
C TYR A 701 2.88 -15.91 10.91
N VAL A 702 2.94 -16.90 11.82
CA VAL A 702 4.00 -17.00 12.80
C VAL A 702 4.55 -18.42 12.87
N SER A 703 5.86 -18.51 13.00
CA SER A 703 6.57 -19.70 13.48
C SER A 703 7.09 -19.43 14.90
N THR A 704 7.06 -20.43 15.76
CA THR A 704 7.67 -20.39 17.11
C THR A 704 8.81 -21.40 17.25
N ASP A 705 9.27 -21.97 16.15
CA ASP A 705 10.30 -22.99 16.07
C ASP A 705 11.28 -22.74 14.90
N ALA A 706 11.65 -21.48 14.71
CA ALA A 706 12.62 -21.01 13.72
C ALA A 706 12.28 -21.36 12.26
N GLY A 707 10.99 -21.40 11.94
CA GLY A 707 10.48 -21.68 10.58
C GLY A 707 10.20 -23.15 10.28
N ALA A 708 10.32 -24.06 11.28
CA ALA A 708 10.01 -25.45 11.05
C ALA A 708 8.51 -25.73 10.86
N ASN A 709 7.66 -24.97 11.53
CA ASN A 709 6.21 -25.01 11.38
C ASN A 709 5.62 -23.59 11.40
N TRP A 710 4.50 -23.39 10.69
CA TRP A 710 3.79 -22.12 10.62
C TRP A 710 2.35 -22.25 11.11
N SER A 711 1.88 -21.21 11.76
CA SER A 711 0.48 -21.04 12.19
C SER A 711 -0.08 -19.73 11.64
N SER A 712 -1.38 -19.67 11.40
CA SER A 712 -2.07 -18.39 11.13
C SER A 712 -1.95 -17.47 12.32
N PHE A 713 -1.73 -16.19 12.08
CA PHE A 713 -1.67 -15.14 13.10
C PHE A 713 -2.58 -13.98 12.74
N GLY A 714 -3.67 -14.30 12.02
CA GLY A 714 -4.54 -13.31 11.37
C GLY A 714 -5.78 -12.91 12.15
N GLU A 715 -6.04 -13.49 13.33
CA GLU A 715 -7.24 -13.19 14.12
C GLU A 715 -7.39 -11.68 14.39
N GLY A 716 -8.51 -11.08 13.96
CA GLY A 716 -8.79 -9.65 14.04
C GLY A 716 -8.39 -8.83 12.81
N LEU A 717 -7.73 -9.43 11.81
CA LEU A 717 -7.57 -8.83 10.49
C LEU A 717 -8.78 -9.15 9.59
N PRO A 718 -9.02 -8.36 8.53
CA PRO A 718 -9.96 -8.73 7.48
C PRO A 718 -9.65 -10.12 6.88
N PRO A 719 -10.64 -10.82 6.29
CA PRO A 719 -10.49 -12.19 5.77
C PRO A 719 -9.35 -12.38 4.75
N ALA A 720 -9.04 -11.33 4.00
CA ALA A 720 -7.84 -11.23 3.18
C ALA A 720 -7.30 -9.80 3.28
N VAL A 721 -6.03 -9.66 3.54
CA VAL A 721 -5.36 -8.36 3.67
C VAL A 721 -3.94 -8.47 3.12
N ILE A 722 -3.54 -7.50 2.33
CA ILE A 722 -2.16 -7.41 1.86
C ILE A 722 -1.31 -6.85 3.01
N ALA A 723 -0.64 -7.74 3.74
CA ALA A 723 0.32 -7.37 4.78
C ALA A 723 1.63 -6.92 4.11
N MET A 724 1.83 -5.60 4.02
CA MET A 724 2.96 -5.01 3.31
C MET A 724 4.24 -4.98 4.11
N ASP A 725 4.13 -4.67 5.40
CA ASP A 725 5.29 -4.55 6.26
C ASP A 725 4.94 -4.95 7.71
N LEU A 726 5.94 -5.45 8.41
CA LEU A 726 5.87 -5.85 9.81
C LEU A 726 6.92 -5.08 10.62
N SER A 727 6.48 -4.40 11.67
CA SER A 727 7.39 -3.65 12.52
C SER A 727 7.13 -3.94 13.99
N ILE A 728 8.18 -4.30 14.72
CA ILE A 728 8.11 -4.57 16.16
C ILE A 728 8.40 -3.29 16.94
N SER A 729 7.57 -3.03 17.97
CA SER A 729 7.82 -2.03 18.99
C SER A 729 8.31 -2.74 20.27
N PRO A 730 9.63 -2.76 20.53
CA PRO A 730 10.18 -3.47 21.70
C PRO A 730 9.70 -2.90 23.04
N SER A 731 9.44 -1.60 23.10
CA SER A 731 9.05 -0.88 24.32
C SER A 731 7.78 -1.41 24.99
N ASN A 732 6.86 -2.00 24.22
CA ASN A 732 5.61 -2.59 24.72
C ASN A 732 5.37 -4.01 24.20
N ARG A 733 6.38 -4.64 23.64
CA ARG A 733 6.31 -5.99 23.08
C ARG A 733 5.12 -6.20 22.13
N SER A 734 4.94 -5.26 21.22
CA SER A 734 3.89 -5.37 20.18
C SER A 734 4.48 -5.46 18.78
N ILE A 735 3.75 -6.12 17.90
CA ILE A 735 3.98 -6.14 16.47
C ILE A 735 2.89 -5.35 15.77
N ARG A 736 3.28 -4.59 14.76
CA ARG A 736 2.39 -3.85 13.87
C ARG A 736 2.48 -4.41 12.48
N VAL A 737 1.34 -4.49 11.81
CA VAL A 737 1.25 -4.77 10.38
C VAL A 737 0.73 -3.53 9.66
N ALA A 738 1.51 -3.01 8.73
CA ALA A 738 1.08 -2.01 7.78
C ALA A 738 0.49 -2.71 6.56
N THR A 739 -0.74 -2.36 6.19
CA THR A 739 -1.49 -3.05 5.13
C THR A 739 -1.68 -2.17 3.90
N HIS A 740 -1.88 -2.79 2.76
CA HIS A 740 -2.22 -2.07 1.55
C HIS A 740 -3.74 -2.08 1.33
N GLY A 741 -4.45 -1.22 2.06
CA GLY A 741 -5.90 -1.05 1.92
C GLY A 741 -6.72 -1.09 3.21
N ASN A 742 -6.11 -1.43 4.36
CA ASN A 742 -6.85 -1.52 5.63
C ASN A 742 -6.12 -0.82 6.79
N GLY A 743 -5.22 0.13 6.50
CA GLY A 743 -4.49 0.86 7.54
C GLY A 743 -3.45 0.00 8.28
N VAL A 744 -3.27 0.28 9.56
CA VAL A 744 -2.29 -0.40 10.43
C VAL A 744 -3.01 -1.09 11.58
N TYR A 745 -2.59 -2.32 11.86
CA TYR A 745 -3.06 -3.07 13.03
C TYR A 745 -1.90 -3.34 13.97
N GLN A 746 -2.21 -3.53 15.25
CA GLN A 746 -1.26 -3.86 16.30
C GLN A 746 -1.80 -4.98 17.18
N ARG A 747 -0.91 -5.89 17.62
CA ARG A 747 -1.19 -6.87 18.67
C ARG A 747 0.08 -7.16 19.48
N PRO A 748 -0.01 -7.77 20.67
CA PRO A 748 1.14 -8.29 21.40
C PRO A 748 1.89 -9.36 20.59
N LEU A 749 3.21 -9.41 20.74
CA LEU A 749 4.02 -10.53 20.30
C LEU A 749 3.60 -11.81 21.08
N LEU A 750 3.79 -12.97 20.48
CA LEU A 750 3.54 -14.23 21.17
C LEU A 750 4.54 -14.43 22.32
N GLU A 751 4.01 -14.72 23.49
CA GLU A 751 4.80 -15.24 24.59
C GLU A 751 4.88 -16.77 24.47
N PRO A 752 6.01 -17.40 24.82
CA PRO A 752 6.06 -18.85 24.90
C PRO A 752 4.95 -19.34 25.84
N THR A 753 4.06 -20.18 25.34
CA THR A 753 3.04 -20.80 26.16
C THR A 753 3.78 -21.63 27.24
N GLY A 754 3.74 -21.18 28.49
CA GLY A 754 4.26 -21.94 29.58
C GLY A 754 3.58 -23.32 29.61
N VAL A 755 4.30 -24.36 29.23
CA VAL A 755 3.83 -25.74 29.34
C VAL A 755 3.71 -26.02 30.81
N ALA A 756 2.48 -25.99 31.33
CA ALA A 756 2.19 -26.70 32.57
C ALA A 756 2.53 -28.18 32.31
N GLY A 757 3.62 -28.61 32.88
CA GLY A 757 4.35 -29.84 32.76
C GLY A 757 3.68 -31.01 32.06
N THR A 758 4.34 -31.58 31.06
CA THR A 758 4.79 -32.99 31.02
C THR A 758 5.66 -33.16 29.77
N GLY A 759 6.98 -33.36 29.95
CA GLY A 759 7.84 -34.04 28.99
C GLY A 759 8.38 -33.19 27.84
N GLY A 760 8.82 -31.95 28.06
CA GLY A 760 9.59 -31.17 27.07
C GLY A 760 11.01 -31.73 26.92
N ALA A 761 11.53 -31.78 25.70
CA ALA A 761 12.91 -32.12 25.41
C ALA A 761 13.83 -31.21 26.28
N ARG A 762 14.70 -31.81 27.07
CA ARG A 762 15.69 -31.07 27.87
C ARG A 762 16.58 -30.27 26.92
N PRO A 763 16.90 -28.99 27.24
CA PRO A 763 17.88 -28.25 26.46
C PRO A 763 19.17 -29.04 26.35
N SER A 764 19.69 -29.16 25.15
CA SER A 764 20.92 -29.94 24.89
C SER A 764 22.19 -29.16 25.21
N THR A 765 22.10 -27.86 25.54
CA THR A 765 23.27 -26.96 25.72
C THR A 765 23.19 -26.18 27.01
N PHE A 766 24.40 -25.94 27.59
CA PHE A 766 24.62 -24.96 28.62
C PHE A 766 24.90 -23.61 27.94
N ALA A 767 24.20 -22.54 28.33
CA ALA A 767 24.41 -21.22 27.74
C ALA A 767 24.13 -20.11 28.78
N LEU A 768 24.88 -19.00 28.71
CA LEU A 768 24.64 -17.78 29.43
C LEU A 768 24.29 -16.66 28.45
N ALA A 769 23.10 -16.08 28.54
CA ALA A 769 22.67 -15.00 27.66
C ALA A 769 23.28 -13.64 28.07
N GLN A 770 23.25 -12.69 27.13
CA GLN A 770 23.57 -11.31 27.45
C GLN A 770 22.46 -10.72 28.31
N ASN A 771 22.83 -9.98 29.38
CA ASN A 771 21.83 -9.33 30.23
C ASN A 771 21.00 -8.28 29.49
N TYR A 772 19.74 -8.15 29.82
CA TYR A 772 18.87 -7.16 29.24
C TYR A 772 18.03 -6.42 30.30
N PRO A 773 17.94 -5.08 30.18
CA PRO A 773 18.65 -4.18 29.26
C PRO A 773 20.17 -4.14 29.52
N ASN A 774 20.95 -3.81 28.47
CA ASN A 774 22.38 -3.53 28.55
C ASN A 774 22.77 -2.50 27.46
N PRO A 775 23.16 -1.25 27.81
CA PRO A 775 23.30 -0.72 29.18
C PRO A 775 22.01 -0.67 29.97
N PHE A 776 22.14 -0.66 31.32
CA PHE A 776 20.99 -0.56 32.22
C PHE A 776 21.23 0.53 33.27
N ASN A 777 20.13 1.00 33.90
CA ASN A 777 20.21 2.06 34.92
C ASN A 777 20.09 1.50 36.35
N ASP A 778 18.98 0.82 36.65
CA ASP A 778 18.69 0.34 38.03
C ASP A 778 18.75 -1.18 38.14
N GLY A 779 18.25 -1.89 37.11
CA GLY A 779 18.22 -3.34 37.14
C GLY A 779 18.30 -3.94 35.75
N THR A 780 18.73 -5.18 35.67
CA THR A 780 18.85 -5.98 34.46
C THR A 780 18.55 -7.44 34.75
N THR A 781 18.04 -8.15 33.71
CA THR A 781 17.79 -9.59 33.81
C THR A 781 18.90 -10.35 33.10
N ILE A 782 19.37 -11.41 33.69
CA ILE A 782 20.37 -12.34 33.17
C ILE A 782 19.68 -13.68 32.96
N GLU A 783 19.62 -14.16 31.75
CA GLU A 783 19.04 -15.45 31.40
C GLU A 783 20.14 -16.49 31.16
N TYR A 784 19.88 -17.75 31.48
CA TYR A 784 20.79 -18.85 31.21
C TYR A 784 20.04 -20.18 31.07
N THR A 785 20.70 -21.15 30.45
CA THR A 785 20.13 -22.46 30.17
C THR A 785 21.02 -23.56 30.73
N LEU A 786 20.39 -24.54 31.35
CA LEU A 786 21.05 -25.70 31.95
C LEU A 786 20.64 -26.97 31.21
N SER A 787 21.61 -27.80 30.79
CA SER A 787 21.37 -29.06 30.07
C SER A 787 21.02 -30.21 31.03
N GLU A 788 21.32 -30.08 32.32
CA GLU A 788 21.10 -31.09 33.37
C GLU A 788 20.90 -30.42 34.71
N PRO A 789 20.23 -31.07 35.67
CA PRO A 789 20.17 -30.56 37.04
C PRO A 789 21.57 -30.45 37.66
N VAL A 790 21.91 -29.27 38.20
CA VAL A 790 23.26 -28.98 38.63
C VAL A 790 23.27 -27.84 39.67
N GLU A 791 24.29 -27.83 40.56
CA GLU A 791 24.60 -26.68 41.42
C GLU A 791 24.97 -25.48 40.55
N VAL A 792 24.26 -24.36 40.75
CA VAL A 792 24.44 -23.11 40.00
C VAL A 792 24.98 -22.03 40.90
N HIS A 793 26.03 -21.37 40.41
CA HIS A 793 26.57 -20.16 41.05
C HIS A 793 26.60 -19.05 39.98
N LEU A 794 25.71 -18.06 40.07
CA LEU A 794 25.69 -16.87 39.23
C LEU A 794 26.05 -15.64 40.08
N ALA A 795 27.15 -14.98 39.76
CA ALA A 795 27.66 -13.86 40.54
C ALA A 795 28.15 -12.71 39.65
N VAL A 796 28.03 -11.48 40.16
CA VAL A 796 28.45 -10.24 39.51
C VAL A 796 29.75 -9.76 40.14
N TYR A 797 30.67 -9.27 39.26
CA TYR A 797 32.00 -8.80 39.60
C TYR A 797 32.25 -7.40 39.03
N ASN A 798 33.02 -6.59 39.72
CA ASN A 798 33.50 -5.32 39.16
C ASN A 798 34.68 -5.54 38.21
N ILE A 799 35.17 -4.44 37.58
CA ILE A 799 36.27 -4.46 36.60
C ILE A 799 37.60 -4.99 37.19
N THR A 800 37.77 -4.94 38.51
CA THR A 800 38.95 -5.47 39.22
C THR A 800 38.80 -6.94 39.63
N GLY A 801 37.66 -7.56 39.26
CA GLY A 801 37.39 -8.97 39.63
C GLY A 801 36.88 -9.19 41.04
N GLN A 802 36.54 -8.13 41.76
CA GLN A 802 35.98 -8.27 43.13
C GLN A 802 34.49 -8.60 43.00
N LEU A 803 34.02 -9.54 43.84
CA LEU A 803 32.62 -9.92 43.95
C LEU A 803 31.76 -8.70 44.37
N VAL A 804 30.73 -8.42 43.62
CA VAL A 804 29.74 -7.37 43.91
C VAL A 804 28.48 -7.98 44.52
N GLN A 805 27.95 -9.03 43.91
CA GLN A 805 26.72 -9.69 44.37
C GLN A 805 26.64 -11.13 43.86
N ILE A 806 26.12 -12.03 44.65
CA ILE A 806 25.69 -13.35 44.21
C ILE A 806 24.20 -13.26 43.89
N LEU A 807 23.79 -13.71 42.71
CA LEU A 807 22.43 -13.68 42.25
C LEU A 807 21.74 -15.04 42.43
N VAL A 808 22.47 -16.13 42.23
CA VAL A 808 22.01 -17.50 42.41
C VAL A 808 23.15 -18.33 43.03
N ASP A 809 22.83 -19.17 44.01
CA ASP A 809 23.77 -20.10 44.67
C ASP A 809 22.99 -21.28 45.24
N GLU A 810 22.42 -22.11 44.32
CA GLU A 810 21.54 -23.24 44.70
C GLU A 810 21.47 -24.25 43.55
N PRO A 811 21.05 -25.52 43.87
CA PRO A 811 20.74 -26.48 42.81
C PRO A 811 19.55 -26.04 41.97
N GLN A 812 19.67 -26.17 40.64
CA GLN A 812 18.58 -25.90 39.71
C GLN A 812 18.39 -27.04 38.73
N ASP A 813 17.16 -27.25 38.27
CA ASP A 813 16.80 -28.26 37.28
C ASP A 813 17.29 -27.88 35.87
N ALA A 814 17.34 -28.85 34.95
CA ALA A 814 17.57 -28.60 33.55
C ALA A 814 16.45 -27.72 32.99
N GLY A 815 16.80 -26.69 32.26
CA GLY A 815 15.84 -25.72 31.72
C GLY A 815 16.42 -24.34 31.52
N SER A 816 15.55 -23.40 31.11
CA SER A 816 15.88 -21.98 31.06
C SER A 816 15.54 -21.29 32.38
N HIS A 817 16.45 -20.44 32.83
CA HIS A 817 16.38 -19.72 34.10
C HIS A 817 16.67 -18.25 33.90
N ALA A 818 16.17 -17.39 34.81
CA ALA A 818 16.42 -15.97 34.78
C ALA A 818 16.71 -15.44 36.18
N ALA A 819 17.70 -14.57 36.33
CA ALA A 819 18.03 -13.89 37.57
C ALA A 819 18.06 -12.37 37.36
N GLN A 820 17.50 -11.62 38.31
CA GLN A 820 17.55 -10.16 38.25
C GLN A 820 18.72 -9.64 39.07
N TRP A 821 19.52 -8.77 38.47
CA TRP A 821 20.49 -7.95 39.21
C TRP A 821 19.95 -6.53 39.33
N ARG A 822 19.75 -6.08 40.57
CA ARG A 822 19.47 -4.69 40.92
C ARG A 822 20.76 -4.07 41.44
N ALA A 823 21.24 -3.03 40.75
CA ALA A 823 22.57 -2.49 40.99
C ALA A 823 22.71 -1.74 42.33
N GLY A 824 21.60 -1.42 43.04
CA GLY A 824 21.61 -0.75 44.33
C GLY A 824 22.56 0.45 44.39
N ASP A 825 23.60 0.46 45.24
CA ASP A 825 24.58 1.56 45.32
C ASP A 825 25.81 1.38 44.41
N ALA A 826 25.79 0.42 43.49
CA ALA A 826 26.92 0.22 42.56
C ALA A 826 27.14 1.44 41.66
N ALA A 827 28.40 1.84 41.43
CA ALA A 827 28.75 2.98 40.61
C ALA A 827 28.56 2.69 39.12
N SER A 828 28.27 3.73 38.29
CA SER A 828 28.26 3.58 36.84
C SER A 828 29.61 3.02 36.35
N GLY A 829 29.57 2.03 35.47
CA GLY A 829 30.77 1.37 34.98
C GLY A 829 30.52 -0.01 34.39
N VAL A 830 31.60 -0.63 33.96
CA VAL A 830 31.60 -2.00 33.41
C VAL A 830 31.66 -3.01 34.57
N TYR A 831 30.79 -4.00 34.46
CA TYR A 831 30.71 -5.17 35.34
C TYR A 831 30.75 -6.45 34.50
N PHE A 832 31.10 -7.56 35.19
CA PHE A 832 31.04 -8.90 34.60
C PHE A 832 30.13 -9.79 35.47
N TYR A 833 29.30 -10.57 34.85
CA TYR A 833 28.62 -11.64 35.55
C TYR A 833 29.09 -13.00 35.06
N ARG A 834 29.22 -13.95 35.98
CA ARG A 834 29.72 -15.26 35.67
C ARG A 834 28.75 -16.32 36.20
N LEU A 835 28.34 -17.21 35.32
CA LEU A 835 27.58 -18.41 35.59
C LEU A 835 28.57 -19.57 35.74
N THR A 836 28.48 -20.31 36.81
CA THR A 836 29.18 -21.58 37.00
C THR A 836 28.13 -22.66 37.30
N ALA A 837 28.13 -23.75 36.53
CA ALA A 837 27.22 -24.87 36.70
C ALA A 837 28.00 -26.18 36.57
N GLY A 838 28.29 -26.82 37.68
CA GLY A 838 29.16 -27.98 37.73
C GLY A 838 30.58 -27.67 37.26
N ARG A 839 30.98 -28.29 36.14
CA ARG A 839 32.33 -28.09 35.54
C ARG A 839 32.35 -27.01 34.43
N ARG A 840 31.18 -26.44 34.09
CA ARG A 840 31.05 -25.43 33.05
C ARG A 840 31.03 -24.03 33.65
N SER A 841 31.66 -23.05 33.01
CA SER A 841 31.63 -21.66 33.43
C SER A 841 31.67 -20.74 32.20
N GLU A 842 30.79 -19.74 32.19
CA GLU A 842 30.73 -18.69 31.20
C GLU A 842 30.59 -17.32 31.85
N ALA A 843 31.17 -16.28 31.28
CA ALA A 843 31.09 -14.92 31.80
C ALA A 843 30.77 -13.92 30.68
N ARG A 844 29.98 -12.90 31.00
CA ARG A 844 29.64 -11.83 30.10
C ARG A 844 29.79 -10.46 30.74
N LYS A 845 29.94 -9.45 29.89
CA LYS A 845 30.11 -8.05 30.29
C LYS A 845 28.75 -7.34 30.32
N CYS A 846 28.52 -6.47 31.30
CA CYS A 846 27.38 -5.54 31.32
C CYS A 846 27.82 -4.13 31.69
N LEU A 847 27.02 -3.14 31.27
CA LEU A 847 27.30 -1.72 31.51
C LEU A 847 26.16 -1.08 32.28
N LEU A 848 26.51 -0.60 33.50
CA LEU A 848 25.62 0.19 34.32
C LEU A 848 25.85 1.68 34.04
N VAL A 849 24.77 2.38 33.73
CA VAL A 849 24.78 3.83 33.43
C VAL A 849 23.71 4.49 34.30
N ARG A 850 24.10 5.36 35.18
CA ARG A 850 23.23 6.16 36.07
C ARG A 850 23.21 7.61 35.59
#